data_d6c12b95c6a9d1884142c589dcdeb93e
#
_entry.id   d6c12b95c6a9d1884142c589dcdeb93e
#
_cell.length_a   1.000
_cell.length_b   1.000
_cell.length_c   1.000
_cell.angle_alpha   90.00
_cell.angle_beta   90.00
_cell.angle_gamma   90.00
#
_symmetry.space_group_name_H-M   'P 1'
#
loop_
_entity.id
_entity.type
_entity.pdbx_description
1 polymer ?
#
loop_
_entity_poly.entity_id
_entity_poly.type
_entity_poly.pdbx_seq_one_letter_code
_entity_poly.pdbx_strand_id
1 'polypeptide(L)'
;MNGLFIDFLKNIQTSLKQLYKPAKLSTFGGVFTPDVLTILGVIMYLRLGWVVGNAGFGGAVLIILLAKTITICTGLSMSSITTNIKIGAGGAYSIIAKSLGLEAGGSVGIPFYISQTLSAALYIVGFTEGWIFIFPEHDPLIVSLSVWLILLAISYVSVVFAIKIQYLILGVIVLSILSFMFTPEPANKNVEVIGTFTDAGFWAVFAIFFPAVTGIMAGANLSGDLKNPRKAIPLGTLSAIGVTLIVYIGLAYFVSLVGTSEELRTNQMIMVDKAFSPTLVLMGILAATFSSALGSMIGAPRILQALSTYKSIPLYQIFGKKTEQGEPRNAIIFTGGIVVVALVFGSLDALASLITMFFLITYGTLNLVVFIQQSMKIISFRPTFKIPRVVPLIGAAGSIFVMFLINPVFSVIAIIVIIAIYFYLTKKGLQSNWGDIRGGMFLVLAEFASRIATKFPRHHIVWKPDILLPVEEPSKWSGSLSFIKNITYPSGSVFAFSVKANDREKSLEELRQLVDPLKAEKIFVNSAVIEDDDFLHGAKLVIQTLQGGALRPNTLFLTLGSNKEKDYIIEEIVHQTTKHELGLIILRQHPRAAFGFQKTINLWLRDKSPNWHLAVLIALQLQLNWEGKINLVTVAPKDEDEKRLYRFLERLSDQTRLPSLTEFHVLVGSFDQALTTAPRADINIFGLGDVLNFSMMRETPDKTISSCLFIKDSGKESAVV
;
A
#
# COMPACT_ATOMS: atom_id res chain seq x y z
N MET A 1 -15.57 38.54 -53.75
CA MET A 1 -16.09 37.21 -53.45
C MET A 1 -15.27 36.41 -52.45
N ASN A 2 -13.93 36.46 -52.44
CA ASN A 2 -13.09 35.70 -51.49
C ASN A 2 -13.20 36.16 -50.03
N GLY A 3 -13.47 37.42 -49.71
CA GLY A 3 -13.58 37.90 -48.33
C GLY A 3 -14.87 37.42 -47.62
N LEU A 4 -15.99 37.43 -48.29
CA LEU A 4 -17.28 36.97 -47.74
C LEU A 4 -17.32 35.46 -47.45
N PHE A 5 -16.61 34.65 -48.23
CA PHE A 5 -16.50 33.21 -48.01
C PHE A 5 -15.58 32.88 -46.82
N ILE A 6 -14.49 33.64 -46.64
CA ILE A 6 -13.58 33.50 -45.49
C ILE A 6 -14.29 33.93 -44.19
N ASP A 7 -15.06 35.02 -44.23
CA ASP A 7 -15.84 35.47 -43.08
C ASP A 7 -17.01 34.53 -42.76
N PHE A 8 -17.63 33.92 -43.74
CA PHE A 8 -18.64 32.87 -43.58
C PHE A 8 -18.05 31.61 -42.92
N LEU A 9 -16.87 31.17 -43.39
CA LEU A 9 -16.15 30.04 -42.77
C LEU A 9 -15.66 30.36 -41.34
N LYS A 10 -15.18 31.58 -41.07
CA LYS A 10 -14.83 32.05 -39.72
C LYS A 10 -16.06 32.12 -38.80
N ASN A 11 -17.20 32.59 -39.31
CA ASN A 11 -18.45 32.64 -38.54
C ASN A 11 -19.02 31.24 -38.28
N ILE A 12 -18.96 30.30 -39.23
CA ILE A 12 -19.26 28.88 -39.02
C ILE A 12 -18.30 28.30 -38.00
N GLN A 13 -16.99 28.55 -38.11
CA GLN A 13 -15.97 28.05 -37.17
C GLN A 13 -16.14 28.65 -35.77
N THR A 14 -16.56 29.91 -35.66
CA THR A 14 -16.86 30.59 -34.40
C THR A 14 -18.17 30.10 -33.79
N SER A 15 -19.20 29.89 -34.61
CA SER A 15 -20.49 29.30 -34.19
C SER A 15 -20.32 27.84 -33.80
N LEU A 16 -19.52 27.07 -34.54
CA LEU A 16 -19.10 25.71 -34.13
C LEU A 16 -18.25 25.73 -32.84
N LYS A 17 -17.34 26.69 -32.66
CA LYS A 17 -16.63 26.86 -31.40
C LYS A 17 -17.50 27.25 -30.21
N GLN A 18 -18.57 28.04 -30.43
CA GLN A 18 -19.53 28.38 -29.38
C GLN A 18 -20.49 27.23 -29.06
N LEU A 19 -20.88 26.40 -30.04
CA LEU A 19 -21.61 25.15 -29.84
C LEU A 19 -20.77 24.06 -29.15
N TYR A 20 -19.44 24.15 -29.21
CA TYR A 20 -18.49 23.17 -28.65
C TYR A 20 -17.73 23.67 -27.42
N LYS A 21 -18.30 24.57 -26.60
CA LYS A 21 -17.78 24.68 -25.23
C LYS A 21 -17.97 23.32 -24.57
N PRO A 22 -16.93 22.75 -23.90
CA PRO A 22 -17.03 21.45 -23.25
C PRO A 22 -18.17 21.51 -22.21
N ALA A 23 -19.33 20.98 -22.60
CA ALA A 23 -20.51 20.98 -21.74
C ALA A 23 -20.26 19.99 -20.62
N LYS A 24 -20.12 20.49 -19.39
CA LYS A 24 -19.99 19.65 -18.20
C LYS A 24 -21.26 18.87 -17.95
N LEU A 25 -21.12 17.57 -17.65
CA LEU A 25 -22.22 16.64 -17.43
C LEU A 25 -22.95 16.92 -16.10
N SER A 26 -24.26 16.73 -16.10
CA SER A 26 -25.12 16.79 -14.91
C SER A 26 -25.00 15.49 -14.09
N THR A 27 -25.57 15.46 -12.89
CA THR A 27 -25.70 14.25 -12.06
C THR A 27 -26.44 13.13 -12.79
N PHE A 28 -27.57 13.47 -13.41
CA PHE A 28 -28.40 12.50 -14.10
C PHE A 28 -27.69 11.89 -15.31
N GLY A 29 -27.16 12.70 -16.22
CA GLY A 29 -26.50 12.20 -17.43
C GLY A 29 -25.12 11.67 -17.25
N GLY A 30 -24.36 12.24 -16.29
CA GLY A 30 -22.95 11.88 -16.11
C GLY A 30 -22.69 10.79 -15.07
N VAL A 31 -23.67 10.46 -14.20
CA VAL A 31 -23.50 9.43 -13.17
C VAL A 31 -24.70 8.48 -13.14
N PHE A 32 -25.91 8.97 -12.88
CA PHE A 32 -27.08 8.11 -12.70
C PHE A 32 -27.35 7.22 -13.93
N THR A 33 -27.44 7.83 -15.11
CA THR A 33 -27.77 7.08 -16.35
C THR A 33 -26.70 6.04 -16.71
N PRO A 34 -25.38 6.37 -16.75
CA PRO A 34 -24.35 5.37 -17.00
C PRO A 34 -24.35 4.23 -15.98
N ASP A 35 -24.51 4.53 -14.67
CA ASP A 35 -24.53 3.52 -13.62
C ASP A 35 -25.75 2.60 -13.77
N VAL A 36 -26.98 3.16 -13.97
CA VAL A 36 -28.20 2.37 -14.16
C VAL A 36 -28.07 1.45 -15.37
N LEU A 37 -27.63 2.00 -16.51
CA LEU A 37 -27.50 1.23 -17.75
C LEU A 37 -26.48 0.12 -17.68
N THR A 38 -25.42 0.33 -16.91
CA THR A 38 -24.39 -0.71 -16.71
C THR A 38 -24.87 -1.79 -15.74
N ILE A 39 -25.62 -1.42 -14.70
CA ILE A 39 -26.20 -2.37 -13.73
C ILE A 39 -27.35 -3.16 -14.35
N LEU A 40 -28.27 -2.52 -15.10
CA LEU A 40 -29.36 -3.19 -15.81
C LEU A 40 -28.87 -3.77 -17.16
N GLY A 41 -27.75 -4.49 -17.12
CA GLY A 41 -27.10 -5.08 -18.28
C GLY A 41 -27.70 -6.43 -18.70
N VAL A 42 -27.01 -7.13 -19.59
CA VAL A 42 -27.43 -8.41 -20.17
C VAL A 42 -27.74 -9.51 -19.15
N ILE A 43 -27.02 -9.54 -18.02
CA ILE A 43 -27.20 -10.57 -16.97
C ILE A 43 -28.59 -10.49 -16.35
N MET A 44 -29.19 -9.30 -16.27
CA MET A 44 -30.55 -9.12 -15.81
C MET A 44 -31.57 -9.92 -16.69
N TYR A 45 -31.39 -9.88 -17.98
CA TYR A 45 -32.30 -10.56 -18.91
C TYR A 45 -32.03 -12.07 -19.00
N LEU A 46 -30.77 -12.49 -19.06
CA LEU A 46 -30.37 -13.87 -19.39
C LEU A 46 -30.16 -14.77 -18.18
N ARG A 47 -29.86 -14.22 -17.01
CA ARG A 47 -29.48 -15.03 -15.83
C ARG A 47 -30.45 -14.91 -14.65
N LEU A 48 -31.27 -13.86 -14.56
CA LEU A 48 -32.18 -13.70 -13.45
C LEU A 48 -33.23 -14.84 -13.40
N GLY A 49 -33.70 -15.35 -14.58
CA GLY A 49 -34.56 -16.51 -14.67
C GLY A 49 -33.95 -17.74 -14.03
N TRP A 50 -32.72 -18.08 -14.43
CA TRP A 50 -31.96 -19.19 -13.87
C TRP A 50 -31.70 -19.05 -12.35
N VAL A 51 -31.42 -17.84 -11.87
CA VAL A 51 -31.24 -17.57 -10.44
C VAL A 51 -32.53 -17.84 -9.66
N VAL A 52 -33.68 -17.34 -10.15
CA VAL A 52 -34.96 -17.55 -9.52
C VAL A 52 -35.37 -19.04 -9.60
N GLY A 53 -35.13 -19.72 -10.72
CA GLY A 53 -35.40 -21.15 -10.89
C GLY A 53 -34.64 -22.08 -9.96
N ASN A 54 -33.40 -21.71 -9.59
CA ASN A 54 -32.60 -22.47 -8.62
C ASN A 54 -32.92 -22.09 -7.17
N ALA A 55 -33.00 -20.78 -6.86
CA ALA A 55 -33.08 -20.27 -5.50
C ALA A 55 -34.53 -20.08 -4.98
N GLY A 56 -35.51 -20.08 -5.86
CA GLY A 56 -36.84 -19.58 -5.56
C GLY A 56 -36.87 -18.04 -5.43
N PHE A 57 -38.01 -17.45 -5.25
CA PHE A 57 -38.17 -15.99 -5.12
C PHE A 57 -37.39 -15.45 -3.89
N GLY A 58 -37.66 -16.02 -2.70
CA GLY A 58 -37.03 -15.56 -1.45
C GLY A 58 -35.52 -15.79 -1.43
N GLY A 59 -35.06 -16.93 -1.96
CA GLY A 59 -33.63 -17.19 -2.15
C GLY A 59 -32.98 -16.21 -3.13
N ALA A 60 -33.63 -15.89 -4.24
CA ALA A 60 -33.17 -14.87 -5.20
C ALA A 60 -33.10 -13.48 -4.57
N VAL A 61 -34.12 -13.06 -3.80
CA VAL A 61 -34.09 -11.80 -3.06
C VAL A 61 -32.94 -11.74 -2.08
N LEU A 62 -32.67 -12.83 -1.35
CA LEU A 62 -31.51 -12.92 -0.43
C LEU A 62 -30.18 -12.76 -1.18
N ILE A 63 -30.02 -13.44 -2.31
CA ILE A 63 -28.85 -13.31 -3.20
C ILE A 63 -28.69 -11.87 -3.68
N ILE A 64 -29.77 -11.24 -4.17
CA ILE A 64 -29.78 -9.84 -4.61
C ILE A 64 -29.36 -8.90 -3.48
N LEU A 65 -29.91 -9.06 -2.27
CA LEU A 65 -29.59 -8.23 -1.11
C LEU A 65 -28.14 -8.39 -0.67
N LEU A 66 -27.63 -9.62 -0.61
CA LEU A 66 -26.23 -9.87 -0.26
C LEU A 66 -25.26 -9.27 -1.28
N ALA A 67 -25.54 -9.45 -2.57
CA ALA A 67 -24.72 -8.86 -3.64
C ALA A 67 -24.78 -7.32 -3.61
N LYS A 68 -25.98 -6.75 -3.43
CA LYS A 68 -26.17 -5.31 -3.31
C LYS A 68 -25.54 -4.72 -2.05
N THR A 69 -25.44 -5.46 -0.96
CA THR A 69 -24.74 -4.98 0.26
C THR A 69 -23.31 -4.57 -0.05
N ILE A 70 -22.57 -5.34 -0.84
CA ILE A 70 -21.19 -5.02 -1.21
C ILE A 70 -21.13 -3.75 -2.07
N THR A 71 -22.01 -3.64 -3.07
CA THR A 71 -22.04 -2.46 -3.94
C THR A 71 -22.58 -1.22 -3.22
N ILE A 72 -23.54 -1.36 -2.30
CA ILE A 72 -23.99 -0.27 -1.41
C ILE A 72 -22.83 0.22 -0.54
N CYS A 73 -22.10 -0.68 0.14
CA CYS A 73 -20.95 -0.32 0.96
C CYS A 73 -19.88 0.39 0.14
N THR A 74 -19.61 -0.08 -1.08
CA THR A 74 -18.66 0.55 -2.00
C THR A 74 -19.14 1.92 -2.48
N GLY A 75 -20.42 2.06 -2.85
CA GLY A 75 -21.05 3.32 -3.24
C GLY A 75 -21.04 4.35 -2.11
N LEU A 76 -21.32 3.93 -0.87
CA LEU A 76 -21.23 4.75 0.33
C LEU A 76 -19.78 5.18 0.61
N SER A 77 -18.82 4.28 0.51
CA SER A 77 -17.40 4.58 0.69
C SER A 77 -16.90 5.55 -0.38
N MET A 78 -17.25 5.31 -1.64
CA MET A 78 -16.95 6.22 -2.74
C MET A 78 -17.59 7.60 -2.51
N SER A 79 -18.83 7.67 -2.04
CA SER A 79 -19.51 8.90 -1.70
C SER A 79 -18.82 9.66 -0.57
N SER A 80 -18.39 8.97 0.46
CA SER A 80 -17.65 9.56 1.56
C SER A 80 -16.35 10.20 1.08
N ILE A 81 -15.50 9.45 0.37
CA ILE A 81 -14.19 9.94 -0.05
C ILE A 81 -14.27 11.01 -1.14
N THR A 82 -15.26 10.93 -2.05
CA THR A 82 -15.45 11.94 -3.12
C THR A 82 -15.90 13.29 -2.57
N THR A 83 -16.56 13.32 -1.42
CA THR A 83 -16.90 14.58 -0.73
C THR A 83 -15.73 15.16 0.04
N ASN A 84 -14.72 14.36 0.38
CA ASN A 84 -13.52 14.80 1.08
C ASN A 84 -12.46 15.40 0.16
N ILE A 85 -12.14 14.72 -0.95
CA ILE A 85 -11.06 15.11 -1.87
C ILE A 85 -11.62 15.63 -3.19
N LYS A 86 -10.87 16.54 -3.85
CA LYS A 86 -11.19 16.98 -5.22
C LYS A 86 -10.69 15.90 -6.20
N ILE A 87 -11.65 15.15 -6.80
CA ILE A 87 -11.33 14.09 -7.75
C ILE A 87 -11.05 14.71 -9.13
N GLY A 88 -10.03 14.21 -9.82
CA GLY A 88 -9.74 14.49 -11.22
C GLY A 88 -10.38 13.45 -12.14
N ALA A 89 -9.92 13.40 -13.39
CA ALA A 89 -10.29 12.32 -14.32
C ALA A 89 -9.77 10.95 -13.82
N GLY A 90 -10.41 9.85 -14.25
CA GLY A 90 -9.97 8.49 -13.97
C GLY A 90 -10.65 7.80 -12.78
N GLY A 91 -11.74 8.38 -12.24
CA GLY A 91 -12.62 7.70 -11.28
C GLY A 91 -11.89 7.06 -10.09
N ALA A 92 -12.07 5.75 -9.93
CA ALA A 92 -11.48 4.95 -8.86
C ALA A 92 -9.95 5.08 -8.78
N TYR A 93 -9.26 5.08 -9.93
CA TYR A 93 -7.80 5.30 -9.96
C TYR A 93 -7.41 6.61 -9.26
N SER A 94 -8.08 7.71 -9.62
CA SER A 94 -7.78 9.03 -9.05
C SER A 94 -8.02 9.10 -7.54
N ILE A 95 -9.05 8.38 -7.06
CA ILE A 95 -9.37 8.27 -5.64
C ILE A 95 -8.25 7.54 -4.90
N ILE A 96 -7.87 6.36 -5.38
CA ILE A 96 -6.85 5.52 -4.75
C ILE A 96 -5.48 6.20 -4.79
N ALA A 97 -5.10 6.78 -5.94
CA ALA A 97 -3.82 7.47 -6.11
C ALA A 97 -3.65 8.67 -5.17
N LYS A 98 -4.71 9.46 -4.98
CA LYS A 98 -4.68 10.61 -4.04
C LYS A 98 -4.70 10.20 -2.57
N SER A 99 -5.12 8.99 -2.27
CA SER A 99 -5.22 8.48 -0.92
C SER A 99 -4.01 7.65 -0.50
N LEU A 100 -3.60 6.69 -1.32
CA LEU A 100 -2.52 5.73 -1.00
C LEU A 100 -1.22 5.96 -1.81
N GLY A 101 -1.16 7.05 -2.59
CA GLY A 101 -0.02 7.34 -3.45
C GLY A 101 -0.15 6.79 -4.88
N LEU A 102 0.71 7.30 -5.77
CA LEU A 102 0.65 6.99 -7.21
C LEU A 102 0.94 5.51 -7.50
N GLU A 103 1.80 4.88 -6.72
CA GLU A 103 2.18 3.47 -6.89
C GLU A 103 1.00 2.55 -6.58
N ALA A 104 0.32 2.77 -5.45
CA ALA A 104 -0.88 2.02 -5.10
C ALA A 104 -2.04 2.32 -6.05
N GLY A 105 -2.22 3.60 -6.43
CA GLY A 105 -3.19 3.98 -7.45
C GLY A 105 -2.92 3.31 -8.78
N GLY A 106 -1.67 3.31 -9.25
CA GLY A 106 -1.27 2.71 -10.52
C GLY A 106 -1.39 1.19 -10.52
N SER A 107 -1.04 0.52 -9.41
CA SER A 107 -1.12 -0.95 -9.30
C SER A 107 -2.55 -1.48 -9.40
N VAL A 108 -3.54 -0.74 -8.93
CA VAL A 108 -4.98 -1.07 -9.08
C VAL A 108 -5.55 -0.47 -10.38
N GLY A 109 -5.11 0.74 -10.74
CA GLY A 109 -5.63 1.47 -11.90
C GLY A 109 -5.29 0.85 -13.25
N ILE A 110 -4.12 0.23 -13.41
CA ILE A 110 -3.74 -0.46 -14.66
C ILE A 110 -4.61 -1.70 -14.89
N PRO A 111 -4.76 -2.64 -13.95
CA PRO A 111 -5.70 -3.75 -14.09
C PRO A 111 -7.14 -3.29 -14.26
N PHE A 112 -7.57 -2.23 -13.57
CA PHE A 112 -8.90 -1.65 -13.73
C PHE A 112 -9.14 -1.08 -15.14
N TYR A 113 -8.13 -0.43 -15.75
CA TYR A 113 -8.18 -0.01 -17.14
C TYR A 113 -8.34 -1.20 -18.09
N ILE A 114 -7.54 -2.25 -17.89
CA ILE A 114 -7.60 -3.45 -18.72
C ILE A 114 -8.97 -4.12 -18.60
N SER A 115 -9.47 -4.29 -17.37
CA SER A 115 -10.78 -4.91 -17.16
C SER A 115 -11.91 -4.10 -17.79
N GLN A 116 -11.88 -2.77 -17.67
CA GLN A 116 -12.86 -1.90 -18.29
C GLN A 116 -12.80 -1.97 -19.82
N THR A 117 -11.60 -2.11 -20.39
CA THR A 117 -11.41 -2.29 -21.84
C THR A 117 -11.94 -3.64 -22.33
N LEU A 118 -11.61 -4.72 -21.62
CA LEU A 118 -12.06 -6.07 -21.94
C LEU A 118 -13.58 -6.23 -21.72
N SER A 119 -14.15 -5.49 -20.75
CA SER A 119 -15.61 -5.45 -20.59
C SER A 119 -16.33 -4.91 -21.81
N ALA A 120 -15.73 -3.98 -22.55
CA ALA A 120 -16.31 -3.51 -23.80
C ALA A 120 -16.41 -4.67 -24.83
N ALA A 121 -15.37 -5.48 -24.96
CA ALA A 121 -15.40 -6.67 -25.84
C ALA A 121 -16.46 -7.68 -25.39
N LEU A 122 -16.52 -7.97 -24.07
CA LEU A 122 -17.52 -8.89 -23.50
C LEU A 122 -18.96 -8.45 -23.82
N TYR A 123 -19.26 -7.16 -23.66
CA TYR A 123 -20.60 -6.62 -23.97
C TYR A 123 -20.90 -6.59 -25.48
N ILE A 124 -19.89 -6.39 -26.34
CA ILE A 124 -20.06 -6.48 -27.80
C ILE A 124 -20.42 -7.90 -28.20
N VAL A 125 -19.79 -8.92 -27.59
CA VAL A 125 -20.15 -10.32 -27.86
C VAL A 125 -21.55 -10.62 -27.36
N GLY A 126 -21.92 -10.16 -26.16
CA GLY A 126 -23.28 -10.32 -25.67
C GLY A 126 -24.33 -9.63 -26.59
N PHE A 127 -23.98 -8.50 -27.21
CA PHE A 127 -24.80 -7.90 -28.26
C PHE A 127 -24.89 -8.83 -29.47
N THR A 128 -23.79 -9.36 -29.92
CA THR A 128 -23.69 -10.25 -31.07
C THR A 128 -24.52 -11.53 -30.88
N GLU A 129 -24.44 -12.15 -29.70
CA GLU A 129 -25.24 -13.33 -29.36
C GLU A 129 -26.75 -13.02 -29.44
N GLY A 130 -27.19 -11.88 -28.90
CA GLY A 130 -28.57 -11.43 -29.03
C GLY A 130 -28.97 -11.10 -30.46
N TRP A 131 -28.06 -10.57 -31.27
CA TRP A 131 -28.26 -10.29 -32.69
C TRP A 131 -28.42 -11.55 -33.52
N ILE A 132 -27.51 -12.54 -33.36
CA ILE A 132 -27.54 -13.82 -34.07
C ILE A 132 -28.78 -14.63 -33.70
N PHE A 133 -29.30 -14.49 -32.47
CA PHE A 133 -30.60 -15.08 -32.11
C PHE A 133 -31.73 -14.58 -33.00
N ILE A 134 -31.69 -13.30 -33.44
CA ILE A 134 -32.71 -12.71 -34.35
C ILE A 134 -32.39 -13.01 -35.81
N PHE A 135 -31.09 -12.97 -36.19
CA PHE A 135 -30.58 -13.11 -37.54
C PHE A 135 -29.47 -14.18 -37.60
N PRO A 136 -29.85 -15.48 -37.57
CA PRO A 136 -28.91 -16.59 -37.52
C PRO A 136 -27.94 -16.70 -38.71
N GLU A 137 -28.29 -16.08 -39.83
CA GLU A 137 -27.49 -16.13 -41.08
C GLU A 137 -26.30 -15.15 -41.06
N HIS A 138 -26.25 -14.23 -40.14
CA HIS A 138 -25.18 -13.23 -40.07
C HIS A 138 -23.93 -13.85 -39.41
N ASP A 139 -22.75 -13.51 -39.92
CA ASP A 139 -21.45 -13.93 -39.34
C ASP A 139 -21.25 -13.18 -38.01
N PRO A 140 -21.00 -13.88 -36.89
CA PRO A 140 -20.79 -13.28 -35.57
C PRO A 140 -19.63 -12.31 -35.52
N LEU A 141 -18.52 -12.58 -36.22
CA LEU A 141 -17.35 -11.72 -36.23
C LEU A 141 -17.65 -10.39 -36.96
N ILE A 142 -18.35 -10.47 -38.10
CA ILE A 142 -18.74 -9.26 -38.87
C ILE A 142 -19.67 -8.38 -38.04
N VAL A 143 -20.64 -8.97 -37.34
CA VAL A 143 -21.56 -8.23 -36.44
C VAL A 143 -20.75 -7.57 -35.32
N SER A 144 -19.87 -8.31 -34.63
CA SER A 144 -19.03 -7.80 -33.54
C SER A 144 -18.16 -6.62 -33.99
N LEU A 145 -17.48 -6.75 -35.14
CA LEU A 145 -16.62 -5.69 -35.69
C LEU A 145 -17.44 -4.47 -36.15
N SER A 146 -18.63 -4.67 -36.68
CA SER A 146 -19.52 -3.57 -37.05
C SER A 146 -19.98 -2.77 -35.84
N VAL A 147 -20.42 -3.44 -34.78
CA VAL A 147 -20.79 -2.82 -33.51
C VAL A 147 -19.59 -2.10 -32.87
N TRP A 148 -18.42 -2.73 -32.85
CA TRP A 148 -17.19 -2.10 -32.36
C TRP A 148 -16.89 -0.79 -33.12
N LEU A 149 -16.97 -0.80 -34.46
CA LEU A 149 -16.71 0.38 -35.28
C LEU A 149 -17.65 1.54 -34.94
N ILE A 150 -18.97 1.23 -34.81
CA ILE A 150 -19.98 2.19 -34.40
C ILE A 150 -19.67 2.77 -33.01
N LEU A 151 -19.38 1.92 -32.04
CA LEU A 151 -19.04 2.34 -30.68
C LEU A 151 -17.77 3.19 -30.63
N LEU A 152 -16.73 2.82 -31.39
CA LEU A 152 -15.52 3.59 -31.52
C LEU A 152 -15.79 4.97 -32.12
N ALA A 153 -16.58 5.06 -33.20
CA ALA A 153 -16.96 6.31 -33.82
C ALA A 153 -17.73 7.22 -32.86
N ILE A 154 -18.72 6.68 -32.12
CA ILE A 154 -19.49 7.44 -31.13
C ILE A 154 -18.57 7.98 -30.04
N SER A 155 -17.69 7.14 -29.49
CA SER A 155 -16.76 7.49 -28.41
C SER A 155 -15.72 8.53 -28.88
N TYR A 156 -15.32 8.48 -30.14
CA TYR A 156 -14.35 9.42 -30.73
C TYR A 156 -14.92 10.82 -30.95
N VAL A 157 -16.23 10.93 -31.25
CA VAL A 157 -16.90 12.20 -31.55
C VAL A 157 -17.05 13.03 -30.28
N SER A 158 -17.75 12.55 -29.27
CA SER A 158 -17.98 13.30 -28.02
C SER A 158 -18.67 12.47 -26.94
N VAL A 159 -18.24 12.63 -25.68
CA VAL A 159 -18.95 12.05 -24.52
C VAL A 159 -20.39 12.58 -24.39
N VAL A 160 -20.62 13.85 -24.73
CA VAL A 160 -21.97 14.44 -24.65
C VAL A 160 -22.91 13.78 -25.62
N PHE A 161 -22.47 13.49 -26.84
CA PHE A 161 -23.23 12.77 -27.84
C PHE A 161 -23.56 11.33 -27.38
N ALA A 162 -22.58 10.65 -26.84
CA ALA A 162 -22.77 9.32 -26.29
C ALA A 162 -23.82 9.27 -25.15
N ILE A 163 -23.82 10.26 -24.25
CA ILE A 163 -24.81 10.35 -23.17
C ILE A 163 -26.24 10.59 -23.75
N LYS A 164 -26.38 11.35 -24.82
CA LYS A 164 -27.69 11.52 -25.47
C LYS A 164 -28.26 10.20 -26.02
N ILE A 165 -27.37 9.36 -26.59
CA ILE A 165 -27.72 8.01 -27.03
C ILE A 165 -28.15 7.15 -25.84
N GLN A 166 -27.42 7.25 -24.70
CA GLN A 166 -27.77 6.51 -23.48
C GLN A 166 -29.13 6.87 -22.92
N TYR A 167 -29.64 8.12 -23.09
CA TYR A 167 -31.00 8.46 -22.71
C TYR A 167 -32.09 7.73 -23.57
N LEU A 168 -31.84 7.62 -24.87
CA LEU A 168 -32.72 6.84 -25.74
C LEU A 168 -32.74 5.37 -25.32
N ILE A 169 -31.54 4.80 -25.08
CA ILE A 169 -31.39 3.42 -24.64
C ILE A 169 -32.08 3.17 -23.29
N LEU A 170 -31.98 4.09 -22.34
CA LEU A 170 -32.68 4.00 -21.05
C LEU A 170 -34.20 3.91 -21.27
N GLY A 171 -34.74 4.69 -22.21
CA GLY A 171 -36.15 4.60 -22.58
C GLY A 171 -36.53 3.21 -23.14
N VAL A 172 -35.72 2.65 -24.03
CA VAL A 172 -35.90 1.30 -24.58
C VAL A 172 -35.89 0.23 -23.49
N ILE A 173 -34.93 0.30 -22.56
CA ILE A 173 -34.83 -0.66 -21.44
C ILE A 173 -36.06 -0.56 -20.52
N VAL A 174 -36.49 0.64 -20.18
CA VAL A 174 -37.72 0.83 -19.37
C VAL A 174 -38.95 0.22 -20.08
N LEU A 175 -39.12 0.48 -21.37
CA LEU A 175 -40.21 -0.12 -22.17
C LEU A 175 -40.09 -1.65 -22.23
N SER A 176 -38.90 -2.19 -22.36
CA SER A 176 -38.63 -3.63 -22.35
C SER A 176 -39.05 -4.26 -21.02
N ILE A 177 -38.63 -3.66 -19.89
CA ILE A 177 -38.99 -4.12 -18.53
C ILE A 177 -40.52 -4.06 -18.35
N LEU A 178 -41.14 -2.97 -18.74
CA LEU A 178 -42.61 -2.85 -18.68
C LEU A 178 -43.30 -3.91 -19.54
N SER A 179 -42.80 -4.15 -20.76
CA SER A 179 -43.34 -5.21 -21.64
C SER A 179 -43.28 -6.59 -20.98
N PHE A 180 -42.25 -6.89 -20.24
CA PHE A 180 -42.15 -8.15 -19.49
C PHE A 180 -43.08 -8.15 -18.26
N MET A 181 -43.22 -7.04 -17.54
CA MET A 181 -44.09 -6.93 -16.35
C MET A 181 -45.57 -7.03 -16.71
N PHE A 182 -45.99 -6.65 -17.94
CA PHE A 182 -47.39 -6.74 -18.44
C PHE A 182 -47.65 -8.07 -19.14
N THR A 183 -46.98 -9.14 -18.79
CA THR A 183 -47.23 -10.51 -19.29
C THR A 183 -48.69 -10.90 -19.10
N PRO A 184 -49.41 -11.42 -20.14
CA PRO A 184 -50.87 -11.60 -20.13
C PRO A 184 -51.40 -12.60 -19.09
N GLU A 185 -50.64 -13.67 -18.79
CA GLU A 185 -51.04 -14.69 -17.80
C GLU A 185 -49.87 -15.22 -16.98
N PRO A 186 -49.99 -15.20 -15.66
CA PRO A 186 -49.00 -15.87 -14.80
C PRO A 186 -49.16 -17.39 -14.90
N ALA A 187 -48.11 -18.10 -15.36
CA ALA A 187 -48.11 -19.55 -15.49
C ALA A 187 -48.09 -20.26 -14.15
N ASN A 188 -47.59 -19.62 -13.11
CA ASN A 188 -47.43 -20.16 -11.78
C ASN A 188 -48.21 -19.33 -10.74
N LYS A 189 -49.25 -19.92 -10.11
CA LYS A 189 -49.98 -19.26 -9.04
C LYS A 189 -49.34 -19.42 -7.66
N ASN A 190 -48.45 -20.38 -7.51
CA ASN A 190 -47.74 -20.66 -6.26
C ASN A 190 -46.25 -20.34 -6.42
N VAL A 191 -45.83 -19.18 -5.91
CA VAL A 191 -44.46 -18.74 -5.92
C VAL A 191 -43.64 -19.62 -4.94
N GLU A 192 -42.63 -20.35 -5.42
CA GLU A 192 -41.66 -21.02 -4.56
C GLU A 192 -40.83 -19.97 -3.84
N VAL A 193 -40.93 -19.94 -2.50
CA VAL A 193 -40.17 -18.99 -1.68
C VAL A 193 -38.73 -19.40 -1.59
N ILE A 194 -38.44 -20.68 -1.38
CA ILE A 194 -37.08 -21.25 -1.31
C ILE A 194 -37.00 -22.37 -2.33
N GLY A 195 -36.10 -22.25 -3.28
CA GLY A 195 -35.86 -23.24 -4.32
C GLY A 195 -35.01 -24.41 -3.84
N THR A 196 -34.90 -25.43 -4.70
CA THR A 196 -34.22 -26.68 -4.40
C THR A 196 -32.70 -26.64 -4.65
N PHE A 197 -32.20 -25.60 -5.30
CA PHE A 197 -30.77 -25.47 -5.69
C PHE A 197 -30.26 -26.68 -6.46
N THR A 198 -31.02 -27.17 -7.42
CA THR A 198 -30.79 -28.45 -8.12
C THR A 198 -29.53 -28.41 -8.99
N ASP A 199 -29.33 -27.33 -9.78
CA ASP A 199 -28.18 -27.23 -10.71
C ASP A 199 -26.94 -26.70 -10.05
N ALA A 200 -27.08 -25.85 -9.01
CA ALA A 200 -25.95 -25.23 -8.33
C ALA A 200 -26.32 -24.82 -6.90
N GLY A 201 -25.41 -25.00 -5.96
CA GLY A 201 -25.61 -24.57 -4.58
C GLY A 201 -25.71 -23.06 -4.44
N PHE A 202 -26.23 -22.58 -3.30
CA PHE A 202 -26.48 -21.16 -3.00
C PHE A 202 -25.33 -20.22 -3.40
N TRP A 203 -24.10 -20.54 -3.00
CA TRP A 203 -22.96 -19.70 -3.28
C TRP A 203 -22.54 -19.68 -4.75
N ALA A 204 -22.77 -20.76 -5.49
CA ALA A 204 -22.53 -20.80 -6.93
C ALA A 204 -23.56 -19.93 -7.69
N VAL A 205 -24.84 -20.00 -7.28
CA VAL A 205 -25.90 -19.13 -7.83
C VAL A 205 -25.60 -17.66 -7.52
N PHE A 206 -25.16 -17.36 -6.29
CA PHE A 206 -24.72 -16.02 -5.91
C PHE A 206 -23.55 -15.54 -6.78
N ALA A 207 -22.52 -16.38 -7.00
CA ALA A 207 -21.36 -16.04 -7.80
C ALA A 207 -21.72 -15.71 -9.26
N ILE A 208 -22.64 -16.45 -9.85
CA ILE A 208 -23.14 -16.22 -11.23
C ILE A 208 -23.97 -14.93 -11.30
N PHE A 209 -24.73 -14.61 -10.24
CA PHE A 209 -25.53 -13.39 -10.19
C PHE A 209 -24.70 -12.14 -9.90
N PHE A 210 -23.61 -12.23 -9.11
CA PHE A 210 -22.89 -11.08 -8.58
C PHE A 210 -22.47 -10.04 -9.66
N PRO A 211 -21.99 -10.41 -10.86
CA PRO A 211 -21.67 -9.43 -11.91
C PRO A 211 -22.85 -8.53 -12.30
N ALA A 212 -24.10 -8.97 -12.12
CA ALA A 212 -25.31 -8.18 -12.42
C ALA A 212 -25.43 -6.90 -11.57
N VAL A 213 -24.83 -6.88 -10.37
CA VAL A 213 -24.90 -5.71 -9.48
C VAL A 213 -23.66 -4.81 -9.57
N THR A 214 -22.69 -5.18 -10.40
CA THR A 214 -21.49 -4.36 -10.68
C THR A 214 -21.83 -3.20 -11.61
N GLY A 215 -20.87 -2.30 -11.90
CA GLY A 215 -21.11 -1.18 -12.84
C GLY A 215 -21.25 0.18 -12.17
N ILE A 216 -21.22 0.26 -10.82
CA ILE A 216 -21.32 1.51 -10.04
C ILE A 216 -20.17 2.49 -10.29
N MET A 217 -19.14 2.12 -11.05
CA MET A 217 -18.00 2.97 -11.39
C MET A 217 -18.16 3.69 -12.73
N ALA A 218 -19.17 3.38 -13.53
CA ALA A 218 -19.37 3.95 -14.86
C ALA A 218 -19.43 5.48 -14.82
N GLY A 219 -20.26 6.03 -13.92
CA GLY A 219 -20.35 7.47 -13.69
C GLY A 219 -19.12 8.08 -13.03
N ALA A 220 -18.48 7.35 -12.10
CA ALA A 220 -17.26 7.82 -11.45
C ALA A 220 -16.10 7.97 -12.44
N ASN A 221 -16.02 7.12 -13.47
CA ASN A 221 -14.99 7.22 -14.53
C ASN A 221 -15.10 8.52 -15.34
N LEU A 222 -16.28 9.12 -15.38
CA LEU A 222 -16.57 10.43 -16.00
C LEU A 222 -16.32 11.62 -15.05
N SER A 223 -15.72 11.41 -13.88
CA SER A 223 -15.53 12.44 -12.84
C SER A 223 -14.87 13.73 -13.36
N GLY A 224 -13.97 13.63 -14.33
CA GLY A 224 -13.34 14.79 -14.99
C GLY A 224 -14.29 15.64 -15.84
N ASP A 225 -15.40 15.05 -16.30
CA ASP A 225 -16.37 15.68 -17.19
C ASP A 225 -17.61 16.21 -16.45
N LEU A 226 -17.74 15.93 -15.12
CA LEU A 226 -18.86 16.37 -14.29
C LEU A 226 -18.80 17.86 -13.93
N LYS A 227 -19.97 18.53 -13.81
CA LYS A 227 -20.07 19.91 -13.30
C LYS A 227 -19.61 20.00 -11.84
N ASN A 228 -20.10 19.11 -11.00
CA ASN A 228 -19.77 19.04 -9.58
C ASN A 228 -19.63 17.58 -9.13
N PRO A 229 -18.43 16.97 -9.25
CA PRO A 229 -18.21 15.57 -8.87
C PRO A 229 -18.57 15.26 -7.42
N ARG A 230 -18.35 16.22 -6.49
CA ARG A 230 -18.64 16.04 -5.04
C ARG A 230 -20.11 15.81 -4.73
N LYS A 231 -21.03 16.37 -5.55
CA LYS A 231 -22.47 16.16 -5.40
C LYS A 231 -22.99 15.08 -6.37
N ALA A 232 -22.47 15.09 -7.59
CA ALA A 232 -22.97 14.22 -8.66
C ALA A 232 -22.70 12.73 -8.39
N ILE A 233 -21.50 12.39 -7.90
CA ILE A 233 -21.13 10.99 -7.66
C ILE A 233 -21.97 10.40 -6.52
N PRO A 234 -22.05 11.00 -5.30
CA PRO A 234 -22.88 10.45 -4.25
C PRO A 234 -24.35 10.28 -4.64
N LEU A 235 -24.97 11.36 -5.15
CA LEU A 235 -26.39 11.32 -5.51
C LEU A 235 -26.67 10.36 -6.68
N GLY A 236 -25.87 10.43 -7.74
CA GLY A 236 -26.08 9.61 -8.93
C GLY A 236 -25.89 8.13 -8.66
N THR A 237 -24.78 7.75 -8.03
CA THR A 237 -24.47 6.35 -7.76
C THR A 237 -25.40 5.72 -6.74
N LEU A 238 -25.69 6.40 -5.61
CA LEU A 238 -26.60 5.83 -4.60
C LEU A 238 -28.03 5.74 -5.12
N SER A 239 -28.50 6.72 -5.91
CA SER A 239 -29.81 6.64 -6.57
C SER A 239 -29.86 5.51 -7.60
N ALA A 240 -28.80 5.31 -8.39
CA ALA A 240 -28.72 4.20 -9.34
C ALA A 240 -28.75 2.83 -8.63
N ILE A 241 -28.02 2.67 -7.52
CA ILE A 241 -28.04 1.45 -6.71
C ILE A 241 -29.44 1.20 -6.16
N GLY A 242 -30.11 2.23 -5.61
CA GLY A 242 -31.46 2.12 -5.05
C GLY A 242 -32.52 1.76 -6.09
N VAL A 243 -32.53 2.47 -7.21
CA VAL A 243 -33.48 2.20 -8.32
C VAL A 243 -33.27 0.78 -8.87
N THR A 244 -32.04 0.40 -9.14
CA THR A 244 -31.75 -0.93 -9.68
C THR A 244 -32.00 -2.06 -8.68
N LEU A 245 -31.90 -1.83 -7.37
CA LEU A 245 -32.33 -2.79 -6.35
C LEU A 245 -33.85 -3.07 -6.45
N ILE A 246 -34.66 -2.00 -6.53
CA ILE A 246 -36.13 -2.12 -6.68
C ILE A 246 -36.47 -2.88 -7.96
N VAL A 247 -35.79 -2.54 -9.06
CA VAL A 247 -36.04 -3.20 -10.37
C VAL A 247 -35.68 -4.69 -10.28
N TYR A 248 -34.55 -5.07 -9.70
CA TYR A 248 -34.13 -6.48 -9.55
C TYR A 248 -35.11 -7.29 -8.68
N ILE A 249 -35.54 -6.74 -7.54
CA ILE A 249 -36.52 -7.42 -6.68
C ILE A 249 -37.86 -7.57 -7.40
N GLY A 250 -38.35 -6.48 -8.08
CA GLY A 250 -39.57 -6.53 -8.88
C GLY A 250 -39.48 -7.56 -9.99
N LEU A 251 -38.40 -7.56 -10.77
CA LEU A 251 -38.19 -8.55 -11.83
C LEU A 251 -38.11 -9.97 -11.31
N ALA A 252 -37.39 -10.22 -10.17
CA ALA A 252 -37.36 -11.54 -9.58
C ALA A 252 -38.73 -12.06 -9.17
N TYR A 253 -39.60 -11.17 -8.69
CA TYR A 253 -41.01 -11.51 -8.42
C TYR A 253 -41.79 -11.86 -9.70
N PHE A 254 -41.74 -11.01 -10.74
CA PHE A 254 -42.42 -11.30 -12.00
C PHE A 254 -41.88 -12.56 -12.68
N VAL A 255 -40.56 -12.76 -12.69
CA VAL A 255 -39.93 -13.99 -13.21
C VAL A 255 -40.44 -15.25 -12.49
N SER A 256 -40.64 -15.20 -11.18
CA SER A 256 -41.17 -16.33 -10.43
C SER A 256 -42.63 -16.69 -10.74
N LEU A 257 -43.39 -15.76 -11.37
CA LEU A 257 -44.78 -15.98 -11.78
C LEU A 257 -44.92 -16.56 -13.19
N VAL A 258 -43.95 -16.35 -14.10
CA VAL A 258 -44.10 -16.64 -15.52
C VAL A 258 -43.69 -18.05 -15.97
N GLY A 259 -42.98 -18.82 -15.10
CA GLY A 259 -42.53 -20.17 -15.44
C GLY A 259 -42.39 -21.08 -14.25
N THR A 260 -42.29 -22.39 -14.49
CA THR A 260 -41.90 -23.36 -13.47
C THR A 260 -40.42 -23.27 -13.17
N SER A 261 -39.96 -23.76 -12.02
CA SER A 261 -38.56 -23.77 -11.64
C SER A 261 -37.67 -24.48 -12.68
N GLU A 262 -38.15 -25.53 -13.31
CA GLU A 262 -37.46 -26.22 -14.40
C GLU A 262 -37.34 -25.38 -15.68
N GLU A 263 -38.45 -24.76 -16.10
CA GLU A 263 -38.48 -23.87 -17.26
C GLU A 263 -37.53 -22.66 -17.06
N LEU A 264 -37.53 -22.06 -15.86
CA LEU A 264 -36.63 -20.95 -15.50
C LEU A 264 -35.17 -21.33 -15.52
N ARG A 265 -34.83 -22.58 -15.21
CA ARG A 265 -33.42 -23.06 -15.24
C ARG A 265 -32.95 -23.39 -16.65
N THR A 266 -33.80 -23.95 -17.48
CA THR A 266 -33.41 -24.45 -18.81
C THR A 266 -33.51 -23.40 -19.91
N ASN A 267 -34.45 -22.46 -19.79
CA ASN A 267 -34.70 -21.43 -20.79
C ASN A 267 -34.07 -20.08 -20.43
N GLN A 268 -32.92 -19.76 -21.06
CA GLN A 268 -32.24 -18.49 -20.84
C GLN A 268 -32.99 -17.28 -21.41
N MET A 269 -33.88 -17.50 -22.40
CA MET A 269 -34.67 -16.46 -23.06
C MET A 269 -36.08 -16.34 -22.49
N ILE A 270 -36.38 -16.89 -21.32
CA ILE A 270 -37.67 -16.92 -20.69
C ILE A 270 -38.36 -15.54 -20.64
N MET A 271 -37.57 -14.46 -20.37
CA MET A 271 -38.08 -13.10 -20.34
C MET A 271 -38.54 -12.61 -21.72
N VAL A 272 -37.99 -13.12 -22.81
CA VAL A 272 -38.40 -12.82 -24.17
C VAL A 272 -39.65 -13.60 -24.51
N ASP A 273 -39.67 -14.90 -24.28
CA ASP A 273 -40.72 -15.82 -24.65
C ASP A 273 -42.04 -15.54 -23.92
N LYS A 274 -41.95 -15.08 -22.67
CA LYS A 274 -43.14 -14.78 -21.84
C LYS A 274 -43.54 -13.30 -21.84
N ALA A 275 -42.83 -12.42 -22.56
CA ALA A 275 -43.14 -11.00 -22.56
C ALA A 275 -44.43 -10.68 -23.34
N PHE A 276 -45.11 -9.60 -22.98
CA PHE A 276 -46.24 -9.02 -23.78
C PHE A 276 -45.82 -8.74 -25.21
N SER A 277 -44.58 -8.17 -25.38
CA SER A 277 -43.98 -7.98 -26.71
C SER A 277 -42.54 -8.54 -26.68
N PRO A 278 -42.29 -9.75 -27.23
CA PRO A 278 -40.96 -10.34 -27.34
C PRO A 278 -39.95 -9.41 -28.02
N THR A 279 -40.39 -8.72 -29.07
CA THR A 279 -39.54 -7.77 -29.82
C THR A 279 -39.02 -6.63 -28.93
N LEU A 280 -39.83 -6.07 -28.03
CA LEU A 280 -39.41 -5.01 -27.12
C LEU A 280 -38.36 -5.53 -26.12
N VAL A 281 -38.47 -6.78 -25.64
CA VAL A 281 -37.50 -7.37 -24.73
C VAL A 281 -36.19 -7.68 -25.46
N LEU A 282 -36.23 -8.19 -26.67
CA LEU A 282 -35.07 -8.37 -27.54
C LEU A 282 -34.34 -7.04 -27.80
N MET A 283 -35.09 -6.00 -28.15
CA MET A 283 -34.54 -4.64 -28.31
C MET A 283 -33.90 -4.16 -26.97
N GLY A 284 -34.51 -4.48 -25.83
CA GLY A 284 -33.97 -4.19 -24.50
C GLY A 284 -32.63 -4.87 -24.24
N ILE A 285 -32.48 -6.16 -24.61
CA ILE A 285 -31.25 -6.91 -24.50
C ILE A 285 -30.13 -6.28 -25.36
N LEU A 286 -30.42 -6.00 -26.64
CA LEU A 286 -29.48 -5.36 -27.56
C LEU A 286 -29.10 -3.94 -27.08
N ALA A 287 -30.06 -3.17 -26.61
CA ALA A 287 -29.86 -1.83 -26.10
C ALA A 287 -29.01 -1.84 -24.81
N ALA A 288 -29.23 -2.78 -23.87
CA ALA A 288 -28.50 -2.90 -22.64
C ALA A 288 -27.04 -3.29 -22.89
N THR A 289 -26.79 -4.27 -23.76
CA THR A 289 -25.43 -4.68 -24.14
C THR A 289 -24.67 -3.59 -24.86
N PHE A 290 -25.31 -2.93 -25.84
CA PHE A 290 -24.73 -1.80 -26.56
C PHE A 290 -24.39 -0.64 -25.64
N SER A 291 -25.27 -0.30 -24.70
CA SER A 291 -25.00 0.77 -23.72
C SER A 291 -23.87 0.45 -22.78
N SER A 292 -23.78 -0.78 -22.28
CA SER A 292 -22.70 -1.22 -21.39
C SER A 292 -21.35 -1.21 -22.12
N ALA A 293 -21.32 -1.64 -23.39
CA ALA A 293 -20.15 -1.55 -24.25
C ALA A 293 -19.75 -0.08 -24.48
N LEU A 294 -20.70 0.80 -24.79
CA LEU A 294 -20.46 2.23 -24.97
C LEU A 294 -19.91 2.88 -23.70
N GLY A 295 -20.48 2.58 -22.54
CA GLY A 295 -20.01 3.05 -21.25
C GLY A 295 -18.55 2.65 -20.98
N SER A 296 -18.18 1.42 -21.32
CA SER A 296 -16.81 0.90 -21.20
C SER A 296 -15.85 1.58 -22.20
N MET A 297 -16.28 1.75 -23.45
CA MET A 297 -15.51 2.46 -24.50
C MET A 297 -15.28 3.94 -24.19
N ILE A 298 -16.12 4.56 -23.37
CA ILE A 298 -15.95 5.93 -22.90
C ILE A 298 -15.12 5.98 -21.63
N GLY A 299 -15.34 5.06 -20.70
CA GLY A 299 -14.73 5.05 -19.38
C GLY A 299 -13.25 4.66 -19.41
N ALA A 300 -12.90 3.57 -20.11
CA ALA A 300 -11.55 3.05 -20.15
C ALA A 300 -10.49 4.06 -20.65
N PRO A 301 -10.70 4.79 -21.77
CA PRO A 301 -9.74 5.80 -22.22
C PRO A 301 -9.48 6.92 -21.20
N ARG A 302 -10.46 7.25 -20.38
CA ARG A 302 -10.31 8.26 -19.32
C ARG A 302 -9.44 7.78 -18.16
N ILE A 303 -9.52 6.48 -17.84
CA ILE A 303 -8.61 5.86 -16.87
C ILE A 303 -7.19 5.85 -17.44
N LEU A 304 -7.00 5.43 -18.70
CA LEU A 304 -5.71 5.43 -19.38
C LEU A 304 -5.08 6.84 -19.44
N GLN A 305 -5.87 7.83 -19.76
CA GLN A 305 -5.44 9.23 -19.78
C GLN A 305 -5.02 9.72 -18.39
N ALA A 306 -5.77 9.35 -17.35
CA ALA A 306 -5.44 9.70 -15.97
C ALA A 306 -4.14 9.03 -15.49
N LEU A 307 -3.95 7.74 -15.78
CA LEU A 307 -2.69 7.00 -15.52
C LEU A 307 -1.50 7.67 -16.23
N SER A 308 -1.71 8.16 -17.46
CA SER A 308 -0.70 8.87 -18.26
C SER A 308 -0.32 10.21 -17.68
N THR A 309 -1.29 10.96 -17.17
CA THR A 309 -1.07 12.28 -16.54
C THR A 309 -0.06 12.21 -15.41
N TYR A 310 -0.05 11.10 -14.67
CA TYR A 310 0.84 10.85 -13.53
C TYR A 310 2.02 9.94 -13.87
N LYS A 311 2.31 9.74 -15.17
CA LYS A 311 3.46 8.95 -15.66
C LYS A 311 3.49 7.51 -15.14
N SER A 312 2.34 6.95 -14.73
CA SER A 312 2.23 5.59 -14.19
C SER A 312 2.46 4.51 -15.24
N ILE A 313 2.25 4.82 -16.54
CA ILE A 313 2.38 3.89 -17.65
C ILE A 313 3.47 4.35 -18.65
N PRO A 314 4.01 3.44 -19.50
CA PRO A 314 4.82 3.81 -20.63
C PRO A 314 4.00 4.61 -21.66
N LEU A 315 4.68 5.34 -22.55
CA LEU A 315 4.05 6.19 -23.58
C LEU A 315 3.08 7.25 -23.03
N TYR A 316 3.24 7.66 -21.77
CA TYR A 316 2.37 8.63 -21.10
C TYR A 316 2.23 9.97 -21.85
N GLN A 317 3.26 10.37 -22.62
CA GLN A 317 3.23 11.60 -23.42
C GLN A 317 2.20 11.52 -24.54
N ILE A 318 1.89 10.33 -25.06
CA ILE A 318 0.94 10.11 -26.16
C ILE A 318 -0.48 10.01 -25.58
N PHE A 319 -0.69 9.17 -24.56
CA PHE A 319 -2.01 8.90 -24.01
C PHE A 319 -2.51 10.00 -23.04
N GLY A 320 -1.61 10.84 -22.51
CA GLY A 320 -1.97 11.97 -21.66
C GLY A 320 -2.57 13.16 -22.41
N LYS A 321 -2.39 13.23 -23.75
CA LYS A 321 -2.88 14.36 -24.57
C LYS A 321 -4.41 14.35 -24.65
N LYS A 322 -4.98 15.56 -24.54
CA LYS A 322 -6.41 15.84 -24.76
C LYS A 322 -6.57 16.80 -25.91
N THR A 323 -7.69 16.71 -26.61
CA THR A 323 -8.09 17.73 -27.59
C THR A 323 -8.52 19.00 -26.84
N GLU A 324 -8.71 20.11 -27.58
CA GLU A 324 -9.29 21.36 -27.04
C GLU A 324 -10.66 21.14 -26.38
N GLN A 325 -11.40 20.12 -26.85
CA GLN A 325 -12.70 19.69 -26.32
C GLN A 325 -12.58 18.81 -25.06
N GLY A 326 -11.35 18.42 -24.68
CA GLY A 326 -11.11 17.59 -23.50
C GLY A 326 -11.15 16.07 -23.75
N GLU A 327 -11.35 15.62 -25.00
CA GLU A 327 -11.43 14.18 -25.33
C GLU A 327 -10.03 13.56 -25.51
N PRO A 328 -9.77 12.39 -24.91
CA PRO A 328 -8.48 11.70 -24.99
C PRO A 328 -8.39 10.79 -26.25
N ARG A 329 -8.38 11.37 -27.44
CA ARG A 329 -8.48 10.62 -28.71
C ARG A 329 -7.46 9.50 -28.87
N ASN A 330 -6.19 9.73 -28.50
CA ASN A 330 -5.16 8.70 -28.62
C ASN A 330 -5.46 7.50 -27.71
N ALA A 331 -5.97 7.76 -26.48
CA ALA A 331 -6.38 6.71 -25.58
C ALA A 331 -7.63 5.97 -26.08
N ILE A 332 -8.57 6.65 -26.76
CA ILE A 332 -9.76 6.01 -27.36
C ILE A 332 -9.33 5.04 -28.47
N ILE A 333 -8.46 5.48 -29.38
CA ILE A 333 -7.98 4.62 -30.48
C ILE A 333 -7.24 3.40 -29.92
N PHE A 334 -6.34 3.62 -28.95
CA PHE A 334 -5.58 2.51 -28.35
C PHE A 334 -6.49 1.52 -27.62
N THR A 335 -7.45 2.00 -26.85
CA THR A 335 -8.47 1.18 -26.19
C THR A 335 -9.28 0.39 -27.21
N GLY A 336 -9.71 1.04 -28.32
CA GLY A 336 -10.40 0.36 -29.42
C GLY A 336 -9.58 -0.75 -30.06
N GLY A 337 -8.28 -0.53 -30.24
CA GLY A 337 -7.34 -1.57 -30.74
C GLY A 337 -7.28 -2.80 -29.82
N ILE A 338 -7.20 -2.61 -28.50
CA ILE A 338 -7.23 -3.73 -27.54
C ILE A 338 -8.57 -4.50 -27.64
N VAL A 339 -9.68 -3.78 -27.77
CA VAL A 339 -11.02 -4.41 -27.90
C VAL A 339 -11.10 -5.29 -29.14
N VAL A 340 -10.60 -4.84 -30.31
CA VAL A 340 -10.55 -5.68 -31.52
C VAL A 340 -9.73 -6.93 -31.31
N VAL A 341 -8.55 -6.81 -30.72
CA VAL A 341 -7.69 -7.98 -30.41
C VAL A 341 -8.45 -8.97 -29.50
N ALA A 342 -9.17 -8.46 -28.51
CA ALA A 342 -9.96 -9.31 -27.61
C ALA A 342 -11.14 -9.99 -28.33
N LEU A 343 -11.78 -9.31 -29.28
CA LEU A 343 -12.88 -9.89 -30.08
C LEU A 343 -12.40 -11.01 -31.04
N VAL A 344 -11.20 -10.86 -31.59
CA VAL A 344 -10.67 -11.83 -32.58
C VAL A 344 -10.03 -13.04 -31.91
N PHE A 345 -9.33 -12.84 -30.79
CA PHE A 345 -8.47 -13.89 -30.18
C PHE A 345 -8.93 -14.32 -28.79
N GLY A 346 -9.91 -13.65 -28.18
CA GLY A 346 -10.27 -13.87 -26.78
C GLY A 346 -11.23 -15.04 -26.58
N SER A 347 -10.95 -15.91 -25.57
CA SER A 347 -12.00 -16.76 -24.99
C SER A 347 -12.71 -15.96 -23.88
N LEU A 348 -13.97 -15.68 -24.07
CA LEU A 348 -14.72 -14.75 -23.22
C LEU A 348 -14.96 -15.22 -21.80
N ASP A 349 -15.08 -16.54 -21.57
CA ASP A 349 -15.33 -17.08 -20.23
C ASP A 349 -14.14 -16.89 -19.29
N ALA A 350 -12.91 -17.09 -19.79
CA ALA A 350 -11.71 -16.82 -18.99
C ALA A 350 -11.51 -15.33 -18.73
N LEU A 351 -11.81 -14.47 -19.73
CA LEU A 351 -11.73 -13.03 -19.60
C LEU A 351 -12.77 -12.49 -18.63
N ALA A 352 -14.00 -13.00 -18.64
CA ALA A 352 -15.07 -12.56 -17.75
C ALA A 352 -14.70 -12.75 -16.26
N SER A 353 -14.09 -13.89 -15.92
CA SER A 353 -13.61 -14.16 -14.56
C SER A 353 -12.53 -13.16 -14.13
N LEU A 354 -11.53 -12.91 -14.98
CA LEU A 354 -10.43 -11.99 -14.69
C LEU A 354 -10.92 -10.55 -14.56
N ILE A 355 -11.82 -10.12 -15.44
CA ILE A 355 -12.47 -8.80 -15.40
C ILE A 355 -13.14 -8.59 -14.04
N THR A 356 -13.93 -9.57 -13.60
CA THR A 356 -14.65 -9.49 -12.33
C THR A 356 -13.68 -9.39 -11.15
N MET A 357 -12.56 -10.12 -11.15
CA MET A 357 -11.54 -10.03 -10.10
C MET A 357 -10.97 -8.61 -9.98
N PHE A 358 -10.61 -7.98 -11.08
CA PHE A 358 -10.06 -6.62 -11.05
C PHE A 358 -11.07 -5.57 -10.61
N PHE A 359 -12.36 -5.72 -10.95
CA PHE A 359 -13.41 -4.87 -10.39
C PHE A 359 -13.54 -5.05 -8.88
N LEU A 360 -13.58 -6.29 -8.39
CA LEU A 360 -13.69 -6.59 -6.96
C LEU A 360 -12.49 -6.08 -6.16
N ILE A 361 -11.27 -6.21 -6.69
CA ILE A 361 -10.08 -5.61 -6.05
C ILE A 361 -10.20 -4.09 -5.99
N THR A 362 -10.70 -3.45 -7.03
CA THR A 362 -10.92 -2.00 -7.04
C THR A 362 -11.94 -1.60 -5.97
N TYR A 363 -13.06 -2.33 -5.84
CA TYR A 363 -14.06 -2.10 -4.79
C TYR A 363 -13.49 -2.33 -3.39
N GLY A 364 -12.79 -3.44 -3.20
CA GLY A 364 -12.11 -3.76 -1.94
C GLY A 364 -11.09 -2.68 -1.55
N THR A 365 -10.28 -2.21 -2.51
CA THR A 365 -9.30 -1.15 -2.26
C THR A 365 -9.95 0.19 -1.91
N LEU A 366 -11.02 0.60 -2.60
CA LEU A 366 -11.76 1.82 -2.27
C LEU A 366 -12.33 1.78 -0.85
N ASN A 367 -12.95 0.66 -0.48
CA ASN A 367 -13.45 0.45 0.87
C ASN A 367 -12.32 0.45 1.91
N LEU A 368 -11.21 -0.24 1.63
CA LEU A 368 -10.05 -0.31 2.51
C LEU A 368 -9.44 1.08 2.75
N VAL A 369 -9.33 1.90 1.71
CA VAL A 369 -8.86 3.30 1.82
C VAL A 369 -9.69 4.09 2.82
N VAL A 370 -11.02 4.03 2.70
CA VAL A 370 -11.92 4.76 3.61
C VAL A 370 -11.84 4.21 5.03
N PHE A 371 -11.81 2.88 5.18
CA PHE A 371 -11.66 2.23 6.48
C PHE A 371 -10.37 2.65 7.20
N ILE A 372 -9.23 2.66 6.49
CA ILE A 372 -7.95 3.10 7.05
C ILE A 372 -8.02 4.56 7.48
N GLN A 373 -8.49 5.47 6.61
CA GLN A 373 -8.58 6.90 6.92
C GLN A 373 -9.45 7.19 8.14
N GLN A 374 -10.59 6.50 8.26
CA GLN A 374 -11.47 6.63 9.43
C GLN A 374 -10.87 6.03 10.70
N SER A 375 -10.18 4.88 10.58
CA SER A 375 -9.59 4.19 11.74
C SER A 375 -8.43 4.95 12.33
N MET A 376 -7.64 5.61 11.48
CA MET A 376 -6.52 6.47 11.88
C MET A 376 -6.96 7.83 12.42
N LYS A 377 -8.24 8.19 12.33
CA LYS A 377 -8.77 9.50 12.75
C LYS A 377 -7.97 10.68 12.16
N ILE A 378 -7.54 10.56 10.91
CA ILE A 378 -6.73 11.58 10.24
C ILE A 378 -7.53 12.89 10.18
N ILE A 379 -6.95 13.97 10.69
CA ILE A 379 -7.62 15.28 10.75
C ILE A 379 -7.99 15.82 9.35
N SER A 380 -7.23 15.47 8.32
CA SER A 380 -7.51 15.85 6.92
C SER A 380 -8.68 15.08 6.29
N PHE A 381 -9.12 13.96 6.88
CA PHE A 381 -10.28 13.22 6.42
C PHE A 381 -11.56 13.80 7.03
N ARG A 382 -12.20 14.73 6.31
CA ARG A 382 -13.40 15.47 6.72
C ARG A 382 -14.50 15.39 5.66
N PRO A 383 -15.01 14.19 5.36
CA PRO A 383 -16.05 14.05 4.36
C PRO A 383 -17.33 14.75 4.83
N THR A 384 -18.04 15.41 3.89
CA THR A 384 -19.37 15.94 4.19
C THR A 384 -20.41 14.83 4.26
N PHE A 385 -20.18 13.73 3.55
CA PHE A 385 -20.98 12.50 3.62
C PHE A 385 -20.32 11.49 4.55
N LYS A 386 -20.75 11.46 5.81
CA LYS A 386 -20.17 10.60 6.84
C LYS A 386 -20.85 9.23 6.86
N ILE A 387 -20.06 8.17 7.00
CA ILE A 387 -20.54 6.78 7.13
C ILE A 387 -19.89 6.11 8.35
N PRO A 388 -20.54 5.13 8.99
CA PRO A 388 -19.94 4.31 10.05
C PRO A 388 -18.75 3.49 9.52
N ARG A 389 -17.74 3.24 10.35
CA ARG A 389 -16.53 2.46 9.98
C ARG A 389 -16.83 1.03 9.55
N VAL A 390 -17.89 0.46 10.08
CA VAL A 390 -18.33 -0.92 9.74
C VAL A 390 -18.70 -1.04 8.26
N VAL A 391 -19.24 0.02 7.65
CA VAL A 391 -19.64 0.02 6.23
C VAL A 391 -18.47 -0.27 5.30
N PRO A 392 -17.36 0.50 5.31
CA PRO A 392 -16.24 0.19 4.44
C PRO A 392 -15.52 -1.11 4.82
N LEU A 393 -15.57 -1.54 6.10
CA LEU A 393 -15.03 -2.85 6.50
C LEU A 393 -15.81 -4.00 5.84
N ILE A 394 -17.15 -3.96 5.89
CA ILE A 394 -18.01 -4.95 5.23
C ILE A 394 -17.77 -4.94 3.71
N GLY A 395 -17.68 -3.74 3.10
CA GLY A 395 -17.41 -3.61 1.67
C GLY A 395 -16.06 -4.22 1.26
N ALA A 396 -15.00 -3.99 2.03
CA ALA A 396 -13.68 -4.55 1.77
C ALA A 396 -13.65 -6.08 1.95
N ALA A 397 -14.12 -6.57 3.10
CA ALA A 397 -14.17 -8.01 3.41
C ALA A 397 -15.07 -8.77 2.43
N GLY A 398 -16.26 -8.21 2.13
CA GLY A 398 -17.19 -8.78 1.16
C GLY A 398 -16.63 -8.84 -0.26
N SER A 399 -15.91 -7.82 -0.71
CA SER A 399 -15.25 -7.85 -2.03
C SER A 399 -14.21 -8.96 -2.12
N ILE A 400 -13.38 -9.12 -1.07
CA ILE A 400 -12.39 -10.21 -1.01
C ILE A 400 -13.08 -11.56 -0.96
N PHE A 401 -14.10 -11.71 -0.12
CA PHE A 401 -14.87 -12.97 0.00
C PHE A 401 -15.46 -13.39 -1.36
N VAL A 402 -16.16 -12.48 -2.04
CA VAL A 402 -16.78 -12.78 -3.34
C VAL A 402 -15.74 -13.10 -4.41
N MET A 403 -14.60 -12.42 -4.39
CA MET A 403 -13.50 -12.68 -5.31
C MET A 403 -13.03 -14.14 -5.22
N PHE A 404 -12.78 -14.63 -4.01
CA PHE A 404 -12.38 -16.04 -3.78
C PHE A 404 -13.54 -17.02 -4.00
N LEU A 405 -14.77 -16.60 -3.79
CA LEU A 405 -15.96 -17.42 -4.04
C LEU A 405 -16.17 -17.69 -5.54
N ILE A 406 -15.99 -16.67 -6.39
CA ILE A 406 -16.16 -16.80 -7.85
C ILE A 406 -15.07 -17.67 -8.44
N ASN A 407 -13.80 -17.33 -8.22
CA ASN A 407 -12.68 -18.09 -8.74
C ASN A 407 -11.41 -17.86 -7.91
N PRO A 408 -11.02 -18.82 -7.03
CA PRO A 408 -9.84 -18.67 -6.19
C PRO A 408 -8.53 -18.51 -6.97
N VAL A 409 -8.37 -19.23 -8.09
CA VAL A 409 -7.13 -19.23 -8.88
C VAL A 409 -6.92 -17.85 -9.53
N PHE A 410 -7.93 -17.34 -10.23
CA PHE A 410 -7.86 -16.00 -10.81
C PHE A 410 -7.73 -14.91 -9.76
N SER A 411 -8.27 -15.11 -8.55
CA SER A 411 -8.12 -14.17 -7.43
C SER A 411 -6.67 -14.05 -6.99
N VAL A 412 -5.98 -15.18 -6.83
CA VAL A 412 -4.55 -15.19 -6.49
C VAL A 412 -3.72 -14.56 -7.61
N ILE A 413 -3.98 -14.90 -8.86
CA ILE A 413 -3.30 -14.32 -10.02
C ILE A 413 -3.48 -12.78 -10.02
N ALA A 414 -4.69 -12.30 -9.84
CA ALA A 414 -4.99 -10.87 -9.83
C ALA A 414 -4.25 -10.13 -8.70
N ILE A 415 -4.18 -10.72 -7.51
CA ILE A 415 -3.42 -10.16 -6.38
C ILE A 415 -1.92 -10.12 -6.71
N ILE A 416 -1.35 -11.20 -7.27
CA ILE A 416 0.07 -11.26 -7.66
C ILE A 416 0.38 -10.18 -8.70
N VAL A 417 -0.47 -10.02 -9.71
CA VAL A 417 -0.32 -8.98 -10.75
C VAL A 417 -0.29 -7.59 -10.13
N ILE A 418 -1.20 -7.28 -9.20
CA ILE A 418 -1.25 -5.98 -8.53
C ILE A 418 -0.01 -5.73 -7.68
N ILE A 419 0.45 -6.73 -6.94
CA ILE A 419 1.68 -6.64 -6.13
C ILE A 419 2.91 -6.44 -7.04
N ALA A 420 3.01 -7.16 -8.15
CA ALA A 420 4.09 -7.02 -9.11
C ALA A 420 4.13 -5.60 -9.72
N ILE A 421 2.96 -5.08 -10.15
CA ILE A 421 2.84 -3.71 -10.66
C ILE A 421 3.22 -2.69 -9.57
N TYR A 422 2.79 -2.89 -8.32
CA TYR A 422 3.13 -2.01 -7.21
C TYR A 422 4.65 -1.90 -7.02
N PHE A 423 5.35 -3.03 -6.95
CA PHE A 423 6.81 -3.04 -6.82
C PHE A 423 7.52 -2.44 -8.04
N TYR A 424 7.01 -2.70 -9.25
CA TYR A 424 7.53 -2.07 -10.46
C TYR A 424 7.42 -0.53 -10.40
N LEU A 425 6.25 0.00 -10.02
CA LEU A 425 6.02 1.44 -9.91
C LEU A 425 6.81 2.08 -8.77
N THR A 426 7.01 1.37 -7.66
CA THR A 426 7.85 1.81 -6.54
C THR A 426 9.31 1.97 -6.98
N LYS A 427 9.85 1.01 -7.75
CA LYS A 427 11.21 1.12 -8.33
C LYS A 427 11.34 2.28 -9.31
N LYS A 428 10.25 2.63 -10.02
CA LYS A 428 10.23 3.74 -10.98
C LYS A 428 10.30 5.12 -10.30
N GLY A 429 9.96 5.24 -9.02
CA GLY A 429 10.06 6.47 -8.24
C GLY A 429 9.11 7.57 -8.74
N LEU A 430 7.80 7.32 -8.72
CA LEU A 430 6.80 8.29 -9.15
C LEU A 430 6.73 9.47 -8.19
N GLN A 431 6.79 10.70 -8.72
CA GLN A 431 6.66 11.92 -7.92
C GLN A 431 5.23 12.47 -8.01
N SER A 432 4.64 12.76 -6.85
CA SER A 432 3.35 13.45 -6.75
C SER A 432 3.53 14.86 -6.18
N ASN A 433 2.77 15.82 -6.71
CA ASN A 433 2.74 17.19 -6.17
C ASN A 433 1.86 17.32 -4.91
N TRP A 434 1.24 16.26 -4.47
CA TRP A 434 0.47 16.17 -3.23
C TRP A 434 1.05 15.07 -2.35
N GLY A 435 1.13 15.35 -1.04
CA GLY A 435 1.50 14.33 -0.06
C GLY A 435 0.50 13.18 -0.07
N ASP A 436 0.98 11.95 0.14
CA ASP A 436 0.13 10.79 0.35
C ASP A 436 -0.08 10.50 1.84
N ILE A 437 -1.06 9.65 2.12
CA ILE A 437 -1.44 9.31 3.50
C ILE A 437 -0.47 8.27 4.10
N ARG A 438 0.39 7.63 3.28
CA ARG A 438 1.30 6.56 3.72
C ARG A 438 2.22 7.01 4.85
N GLY A 439 2.82 8.21 4.72
CA GLY A 439 3.67 8.78 5.78
C GLY A 439 2.90 8.94 7.10
N GLY A 440 1.68 9.49 7.04
CA GLY A 440 0.80 9.60 8.20
C GLY A 440 0.38 8.23 8.76
N MET A 441 0.15 7.25 7.89
CA MET A 441 -0.21 5.88 8.30
C MET A 441 0.93 5.23 9.09
N PHE A 442 2.15 5.28 8.59
CA PHE A 442 3.32 4.74 9.30
C PHE A 442 3.58 5.50 10.61
N LEU A 443 3.36 6.81 10.64
CA LEU A 443 3.50 7.60 11.86
C LEU A 443 2.49 7.17 12.93
N VAL A 444 1.20 7.00 12.59
CA VAL A 444 0.17 6.52 13.52
C VAL A 444 0.45 5.08 13.98
N LEU A 445 0.95 4.22 13.07
CA LEU A 445 1.35 2.86 13.42
C LEU A 445 2.53 2.85 14.40
N ALA A 446 3.54 3.70 14.16
CA ALA A 446 4.67 3.89 15.07
C ALA A 446 4.22 4.43 16.43
N GLU A 447 3.31 5.41 16.47
CA GLU A 447 2.71 5.93 17.70
C GLU A 447 1.93 4.85 18.47
N PHE A 448 1.13 4.05 17.75
CA PHE A 448 0.39 2.93 18.35
C PHE A 448 1.34 1.86 18.91
N ALA A 449 2.35 1.46 18.15
CA ALA A 449 3.37 0.53 18.60
C ALA A 449 4.16 1.07 19.80
N SER A 450 4.52 2.37 19.78
CA SER A 450 5.17 3.04 20.90
C SER A 450 4.31 3.04 22.17
N ARG A 451 3.01 3.32 22.03
CA ARG A 451 2.04 3.27 23.14
C ARG A 451 1.89 1.87 23.73
N ILE A 452 1.95 0.82 22.91
CA ILE A 452 1.94 -0.56 23.39
C ILE A 452 3.27 -0.87 24.08
N ALA A 453 4.39 -0.53 23.46
CA ALA A 453 5.73 -0.79 23.99
C ALA A 453 5.94 -0.18 25.38
N THR A 454 5.37 1.00 25.65
CA THR A 454 5.46 1.65 26.99
C THR A 454 4.67 0.92 28.09
N LYS A 455 3.72 0.02 27.73
CA LYS A 455 2.97 -0.79 28.71
C LYS A 455 3.75 -2.00 29.21
N PHE A 456 4.78 -2.43 28.48
CA PHE A 456 5.60 -3.58 28.85
C PHE A 456 6.94 -3.10 29.40
N PRO A 457 7.38 -3.56 30.59
CA PRO A 457 8.70 -3.25 31.08
C PRO A 457 9.76 -3.83 30.13
N ARG A 458 10.82 -3.06 29.86
CA ARG A 458 11.96 -3.58 29.11
C ARG A 458 12.64 -4.67 29.94
N HIS A 459 12.62 -5.88 29.44
CA HIS A 459 13.31 -7.01 30.08
C HIS A 459 14.78 -7.05 29.59
N HIS A 460 15.71 -7.39 30.48
CA HIS A 460 17.15 -7.44 30.19
C HIS A 460 17.50 -8.36 29.00
N ILE A 461 16.68 -9.39 28.75
CA ILE A 461 16.84 -10.36 27.64
C ILE A 461 16.67 -9.70 26.26
N VAL A 462 15.93 -8.60 26.16
CA VAL A 462 15.66 -7.91 24.87
C VAL A 462 16.58 -6.70 24.68
N TRP A 463 17.79 -6.77 25.25
CA TRP A 463 18.77 -5.71 25.06
C TRP A 463 19.23 -5.64 23.60
N LYS A 464 19.36 -4.43 23.08
CA LYS A 464 19.95 -4.12 21.78
C LYS A 464 20.73 -2.81 21.89
N PRO A 465 21.76 -2.60 21.07
CA PRO A 465 22.59 -1.39 21.15
C PRO A 465 21.84 -0.17 20.57
N ASP A 466 21.17 0.58 21.43
CA ASP A 466 20.55 1.86 21.10
C ASP A 466 21.53 2.98 21.54
N ILE A 467 22.34 3.45 20.59
CA ILE A 467 23.52 4.27 20.86
C ILE A 467 23.19 5.75 20.81
N LEU A 468 23.59 6.50 21.83
CA LEU A 468 23.66 7.96 21.87
C LEU A 468 25.07 8.41 21.46
N LEU A 469 25.15 9.25 20.43
CA LEU A 469 26.41 9.67 19.82
C LEU A 469 26.56 11.19 19.86
N PRO A 470 27.30 11.78 20.82
CA PRO A 470 27.63 13.20 20.83
C PRO A 470 28.75 13.50 19.82
N VAL A 471 28.43 14.27 18.79
CA VAL A 471 29.34 14.63 17.71
C VAL A 471 29.69 16.12 17.79
N GLU A 472 30.89 16.42 18.27
CA GLU A 472 31.36 17.80 18.32
C GLU A 472 31.83 18.30 16.94
N GLU A 473 32.64 17.47 16.24
CA GLU A 473 33.19 17.75 14.92
C GLU A 473 32.95 16.56 13.99
N PRO A 474 31.99 16.62 13.05
CA PRO A 474 31.64 15.52 12.17
C PRO A 474 32.83 14.92 11.39
N SER A 475 33.76 15.76 10.94
CA SER A 475 34.92 15.31 10.15
C SER A 475 35.86 14.33 10.88
N LYS A 476 35.89 14.36 12.21
CA LYS A 476 36.73 13.46 13.03
C LYS A 476 36.10 12.09 13.29
N TRP A 477 34.82 11.90 12.88
CA TRP A 477 34.08 10.68 13.22
C TRP A 477 34.03 9.65 12.10
N SER A 478 34.47 9.98 10.88
CA SER A 478 34.33 9.10 9.70
C SER A 478 34.93 7.70 9.92
N GLY A 479 36.08 7.59 10.56
CA GLY A 479 36.72 6.30 10.90
C GLY A 479 35.94 5.49 11.94
N SER A 480 35.32 6.15 12.93
CA SER A 480 34.57 5.49 14.00
C SER A 480 33.18 5.04 13.57
N LEU A 481 32.61 5.61 12.52
CA LEU A 481 31.27 5.24 12.01
C LEU A 481 31.19 3.81 11.51
N SER A 482 32.23 3.32 10.81
CA SER A 482 32.28 1.93 10.38
C SER A 482 32.25 0.98 11.58
N PHE A 483 32.88 1.37 12.68
CA PHE A 483 32.83 0.60 13.92
C PHE A 483 31.46 0.67 14.59
N ILE A 484 30.83 1.85 14.65
CA ILE A 484 29.46 2.00 15.16
C ILE A 484 28.47 1.15 14.36
N LYS A 485 28.61 1.06 13.04
CA LYS A 485 27.86 0.13 12.22
C LYS A 485 27.96 -1.30 12.75
N ASN A 486 29.18 -1.77 13.01
CA ASN A 486 29.41 -3.15 13.44
C ASN A 486 28.83 -3.47 14.82
N ILE A 487 28.69 -2.49 15.70
CA ILE A 487 28.03 -2.71 17.00
C ILE A 487 26.51 -2.51 16.97
N THR A 488 25.95 -1.83 15.97
CA THR A 488 24.49 -1.54 15.88
C THR A 488 23.75 -2.43 14.92
N TYR A 489 24.35 -2.91 13.85
CA TYR A 489 23.72 -3.79 12.87
C TYR A 489 23.46 -5.19 13.46
N PRO A 490 22.31 -5.87 13.21
CA PRO A 490 21.19 -5.43 12.39
C PRO A 490 20.06 -4.74 13.18
N SER A 491 20.03 -4.78 14.50
CA SER A 491 18.86 -4.46 15.31
C SER A 491 18.97 -3.17 16.13
N GLY A 492 20.14 -2.58 16.22
CA GLY A 492 20.42 -1.38 17.01
C GLY A 492 19.92 -0.09 16.34
N SER A 493 19.99 1.01 17.10
CA SER A 493 19.68 2.35 16.62
C SER A 493 20.77 3.34 17.03
N VAL A 494 20.85 4.46 16.30
CA VAL A 494 21.81 5.54 16.60
C VAL A 494 21.05 6.87 16.70
N PHE A 495 21.26 7.56 17.79
CA PHE A 495 20.85 8.95 17.94
C PHE A 495 22.12 9.83 17.99
N ALA A 496 22.44 10.48 16.87
CA ALA A 496 23.57 11.40 16.77
C ALA A 496 23.15 12.83 17.05
N PHE A 497 23.90 13.54 17.87
CA PHE A 497 23.62 14.96 18.09
C PHE A 497 24.92 15.78 18.10
N SER A 498 24.77 17.04 17.71
CA SER A 498 25.83 18.04 17.80
C SER A 498 25.33 19.26 18.57
N VAL A 499 26.24 19.96 19.23
CA VAL A 499 25.96 21.21 19.93
C VAL A 499 26.73 22.31 19.26
N LYS A 500 26.05 23.36 18.78
CA LYS A 500 26.66 24.49 18.05
C LYS A 500 25.91 25.78 18.38
N ALA A 501 26.65 26.83 18.61
CA ALA A 501 26.12 28.17 18.88
C ALA A 501 25.41 28.81 17.66
N ASN A 502 25.93 28.56 16.48
CA ASN A 502 25.51 29.19 15.21
C ASN A 502 25.48 28.17 14.07
N ASP A 503 24.88 28.56 12.94
CA ASP A 503 24.83 27.78 11.69
C ASP A 503 24.16 26.39 11.84
N ARG A 504 23.03 26.33 12.56
CA ARG A 504 22.28 25.09 12.80
C ARG A 504 21.98 24.30 11.53
N GLU A 505 21.56 24.96 10.44
CA GLU A 505 21.20 24.28 9.20
C GLU A 505 22.42 23.61 8.56
N LYS A 506 23.57 24.29 8.52
CA LYS A 506 24.82 23.73 8.00
C LYS A 506 25.31 22.58 8.87
N SER A 507 25.30 22.76 10.18
CA SER A 507 25.70 21.73 11.14
C SER A 507 24.79 20.49 11.08
N LEU A 508 23.49 20.67 10.82
CA LEU A 508 22.54 19.58 10.65
C LEU A 508 22.80 18.82 9.34
N GLU A 509 23.16 19.53 8.28
CA GLU A 509 23.50 18.90 7.01
C GLU A 509 24.83 18.10 7.11
N GLU A 510 25.84 18.66 7.73
CA GLU A 510 27.12 17.96 8.00
C GLU A 510 26.90 16.70 8.86
N LEU A 511 26.04 16.78 9.89
CA LEU A 511 25.69 15.66 10.74
C LEU A 511 24.89 14.59 9.98
N ARG A 512 23.98 15.01 9.09
CA ARG A 512 23.22 14.10 8.23
C ARG A 512 24.15 13.35 7.27
N GLN A 513 25.04 14.06 6.59
CA GLN A 513 26.02 13.45 5.69
C GLN A 513 26.92 12.45 6.42
N LEU A 514 27.29 12.73 7.67
CA LEU A 514 28.03 11.80 8.50
C LEU A 514 27.26 10.50 8.74
N VAL A 515 25.98 10.55 9.06
CA VAL A 515 25.19 9.36 9.47
C VAL A 515 24.45 8.67 8.32
N ASP A 516 24.37 9.25 7.13
CA ASP A 516 23.70 8.66 5.98
C ASP A 516 24.24 7.28 5.56
N PRO A 517 25.54 6.97 5.65
CA PRO A 517 26.04 5.61 5.44
C PRO A 517 25.41 4.56 6.36
N LEU A 518 25.08 4.92 7.61
CA LEU A 518 24.39 4.01 8.53
C LEU A 518 22.92 3.76 8.11
N LYS A 519 22.24 4.80 7.61
CA LYS A 519 20.87 4.66 7.07
C LYS A 519 20.85 3.78 5.82
N ALA A 520 21.85 3.89 4.95
CA ALA A 520 21.97 3.04 3.77
C ALA A 520 22.05 1.56 4.11
N GLU A 521 22.62 1.24 5.26
CA GLU A 521 22.71 -0.11 5.84
C GLU A 521 21.45 -0.51 6.66
N LYS A 522 20.36 0.26 6.52
CA LYS A 522 19.07 0.02 7.21
C LYS A 522 19.10 0.15 8.74
N ILE A 523 20.11 0.79 9.30
CA ILE A 523 20.14 1.13 10.73
C ILE A 523 19.19 2.30 10.96
N PHE A 524 18.38 2.24 12.03
CA PHE A 524 17.52 3.35 12.41
C PHE A 524 18.36 4.46 13.02
N VAL A 525 18.44 5.61 12.32
CA VAL A 525 19.27 6.75 12.72
C VAL A 525 18.46 8.01 12.83
N ASN A 526 18.54 8.66 13.98
CA ASN A 526 18.06 10.02 14.22
C ASN A 526 19.24 10.97 14.42
N SER A 527 19.07 12.25 14.01
CA SER A 527 20.08 13.28 14.21
C SER A 527 19.44 14.61 14.65
N ALA A 528 20.10 15.32 15.55
CA ALA A 528 19.67 16.63 16.04
C ALA A 528 20.86 17.57 16.25
N VAL A 529 20.64 18.86 16.06
CA VAL A 529 21.61 19.92 16.43
C VAL A 529 20.98 20.76 17.53
N ILE A 530 21.68 20.90 18.64
CA ILE A 530 21.29 21.72 19.77
C ILE A 530 22.00 23.07 19.65
N GLU A 531 21.26 24.14 19.75
CA GLU A 531 21.79 25.50 19.76
C GLU A 531 22.21 25.87 21.18
N ASP A 532 23.53 25.77 21.44
CA ASP A 532 24.14 26.12 22.71
C ASP A 532 25.62 26.48 22.48
N ASP A 533 26.13 27.41 23.29
CA ASP A 533 27.54 27.82 23.28
C ASP A 533 28.44 26.81 24.02
N ASP A 534 27.88 26.06 24.97
CA ASP A 534 28.57 25.05 25.76
C ASP A 534 28.15 23.62 25.36
N PHE A 535 29.12 22.91 24.80
CA PHE A 535 28.93 21.50 24.40
C PHE A 535 28.50 20.60 25.57
N LEU A 536 29.09 20.80 26.76
CA LEU A 536 28.75 20.00 27.93
C LEU A 536 27.34 20.25 28.42
N HIS A 537 26.91 21.52 28.43
CA HIS A 537 25.55 21.88 28.79
C HIS A 537 24.54 21.27 27.82
N GLY A 538 24.73 21.44 26.51
CA GLY A 538 23.88 20.85 25.48
C GLY A 538 23.83 19.33 25.54
N ALA A 539 24.94 18.66 25.75
CA ALA A 539 25.01 17.21 25.91
C ALA A 539 24.21 16.71 27.14
N LYS A 540 24.31 17.41 28.28
CA LYS A 540 23.51 17.11 29.48
C LYS A 540 22.03 17.21 29.22
N LEU A 541 21.57 18.25 28.50
CA LEU A 541 20.17 18.44 28.13
C LEU A 541 19.66 17.29 27.26
N VAL A 542 20.44 16.86 26.27
CA VAL A 542 20.08 15.74 25.41
C VAL A 542 19.93 14.44 26.20
N ILE A 543 20.91 14.12 27.05
CA ILE A 543 20.89 12.92 27.88
C ILE A 543 19.63 12.90 28.78
N GLN A 544 19.28 14.01 29.38
CA GLN A 544 18.10 14.13 30.25
C GLN A 544 16.80 14.02 29.45
N THR A 545 16.68 14.70 28.31
CA THR A 545 15.46 14.78 27.51
C THR A 545 15.11 13.43 26.89
N LEU A 546 16.09 12.65 26.43
CA LEU A 546 15.86 11.37 25.76
C LEU A 546 15.48 10.21 26.69
N GLN A 547 15.46 10.41 28.02
CA GLN A 547 15.04 9.39 28.99
C GLN A 547 13.56 8.98 28.85
N GLY A 548 12.69 9.87 28.36
CA GLY A 548 11.23 9.72 28.38
C GLY A 548 10.61 8.96 27.19
N GLY A 549 11.38 8.45 26.23
CA GLY A 549 10.84 7.90 24.98
C GLY A 549 10.79 6.37 24.91
N ALA A 550 9.89 5.84 24.06
CA ALA A 550 9.86 4.40 23.76
C ALA A 550 11.14 3.92 23.00
N LEU A 551 11.77 4.80 22.24
CA LEU A 551 13.00 4.56 21.48
C LEU A 551 14.18 5.32 22.14
N ARG A 552 14.28 5.28 23.47
CA ARG A 552 15.36 5.93 24.19
C ARG A 552 16.70 5.20 24.00
N PRO A 553 17.83 5.92 23.81
CA PRO A 553 19.15 5.33 23.87
C PRO A 553 19.40 4.64 25.22
N ASN A 554 20.19 3.55 25.19
CA ASN A 554 20.59 2.84 26.40
C ASN A 554 22.11 2.86 26.60
N THR A 555 22.87 3.29 25.60
CA THR A 555 24.33 3.27 25.64
C THR A 555 24.89 4.55 25.04
N LEU A 556 25.76 5.24 25.77
CA LEU A 556 26.51 6.38 25.26
C LEU A 556 27.81 5.92 24.64
N PHE A 557 28.12 6.41 23.45
CA PHE A 557 29.39 6.12 22.77
C PHE A 557 30.22 7.39 22.64
N LEU A 558 31.47 7.34 23.17
CA LEU A 558 32.43 8.42 23.14
C LEU A 558 33.73 7.98 22.45
N THR A 559 34.50 8.95 21.95
CA THR A 559 35.89 8.74 21.48
C THR A 559 36.84 9.50 22.34
N LEU A 560 37.94 8.82 22.77
CA LEU A 560 39.00 9.46 23.54
C LEU A 560 40.12 9.93 22.60
N GLY A 561 40.24 11.24 22.45
CA GLY A 561 41.28 11.90 21.68
C GLY A 561 42.63 12.01 22.43
N SER A 562 43.60 12.63 21.79
CA SER A 562 44.91 12.91 22.40
C SER A 562 44.94 14.21 23.23
N ASN A 563 43.95 15.10 23.03
CA ASN A 563 43.86 16.36 23.78
C ASN A 563 43.36 16.12 25.19
N LYS A 564 44.20 16.46 26.16
CA LYS A 564 43.94 16.29 27.61
C LYS A 564 42.96 17.37 28.15
N GLU A 565 42.87 18.53 27.49
CA GLU A 565 41.99 19.62 27.92
C GLU A 565 40.52 19.23 27.91
N LYS A 566 40.12 18.23 27.11
CA LYS A 566 38.74 17.74 27.01
C LYS A 566 38.42 16.62 28.01
N ASP A 567 39.35 16.18 28.83
CA ASP A 567 39.13 15.07 29.77
C ASP A 567 38.04 15.38 30.77
N TYR A 568 37.96 16.62 31.27
CA TYR A 568 36.90 17.04 32.19
C TYR A 568 35.49 16.97 31.57
N ILE A 569 35.37 17.21 30.25
CA ILE A 569 34.10 17.08 29.53
C ILE A 569 33.65 15.62 29.49
N ILE A 570 34.60 14.73 29.16
CA ILE A 570 34.32 13.29 29.13
C ILE A 570 33.94 12.79 30.53
N GLU A 571 34.67 13.19 31.56
CA GLU A 571 34.43 12.81 32.95
C GLU A 571 33.01 13.23 33.40
N GLU A 572 32.65 14.48 33.13
CA GLU A 572 31.35 15.00 33.48
C GLU A 572 30.20 14.32 32.71
N ILE A 573 30.38 14.04 31.42
CA ILE A 573 29.43 13.27 30.63
C ILE A 573 29.28 11.85 31.18
N VAL A 574 30.37 11.19 31.56
CA VAL A 574 30.35 9.87 32.19
C VAL A 574 29.64 9.88 33.54
N HIS A 575 29.78 10.95 34.32
CA HIS A 575 28.99 11.11 35.53
C HIS A 575 27.49 11.17 35.25
N GLN A 576 27.07 11.84 34.15
CA GLN A 576 25.67 11.86 33.71
C GLN A 576 25.18 10.49 33.26
N THR A 577 26.02 9.64 32.63
CA THR A 577 25.59 8.29 32.23
C THR A 577 25.25 7.43 33.45
N THR A 578 26.05 7.50 34.49
CA THR A 578 25.83 6.78 35.75
C THR A 578 24.51 7.24 36.41
N LYS A 579 24.26 8.57 36.45
CA LYS A 579 23.04 9.17 37.02
C LYS A 579 21.78 8.77 36.26
N HIS A 580 21.88 8.58 34.94
CA HIS A 580 20.76 8.30 34.06
C HIS A 580 20.69 6.84 33.59
N GLU A 581 21.43 5.94 34.23
CA GLU A 581 21.43 4.49 33.98
C GLU A 581 21.68 4.17 32.48
N LEU A 582 22.67 4.81 31.84
CA LEU A 582 23.13 4.54 30.50
C LEU A 582 24.42 3.72 30.55
N GLY A 583 24.52 2.71 29.72
CA GLY A 583 25.80 2.05 29.46
C GLY A 583 26.78 3.00 28.79
N LEU A 584 28.06 2.78 28.95
CA LEU A 584 29.10 3.63 28.40
C LEU A 584 30.11 2.82 27.60
N ILE A 585 30.43 3.32 26.41
CA ILE A 585 31.51 2.83 25.56
C ILE A 585 32.44 3.99 25.23
N ILE A 586 33.73 3.89 25.60
CA ILE A 586 34.73 4.85 25.18
C ILE A 586 35.70 4.14 24.25
N LEU A 587 35.80 4.61 23.01
CA LEU A 587 36.75 4.11 22.02
C LEU A 587 38.02 4.94 22.04
N ARG A 588 39.17 4.27 22.20
CA ARG A 588 40.47 4.82 21.87
C ARG A 588 41.01 4.08 20.66
N GLN A 589 40.98 4.71 19.51
CA GLN A 589 41.47 4.11 18.26
C GLN A 589 42.99 4.20 18.18
N HIS A 590 43.64 3.09 17.78
CA HIS A 590 45.07 3.05 17.52
C HIS A 590 45.39 3.71 16.17
N PRO A 591 46.33 4.67 16.08
CA PRO A 591 46.51 5.50 14.87
C PRO A 591 46.92 4.72 13.61
N ARG A 592 47.64 3.60 13.77
CA ARG A 592 48.12 2.78 12.65
C ARG A 592 47.33 1.49 12.45
N ALA A 593 47.01 0.78 13.52
CA ALA A 593 46.31 -0.51 13.42
C ALA A 593 44.81 -0.35 13.18
N ALA A 594 44.22 0.80 13.55
CA ALA A 594 42.80 1.04 13.49
C ALA A 594 41.96 -0.15 14.06
N PHE A 595 41.17 -0.85 13.24
CA PHE A 595 40.41 -2.03 13.65
C PHE A 595 40.94 -3.33 13.02
N GLY A 596 42.19 -3.36 12.57
CA GLY A 596 42.86 -4.55 12.04
C GLY A 596 42.07 -5.24 10.91
N PHE A 597 42.08 -6.57 10.94
CA PHE A 597 41.36 -7.42 9.98
C PHE A 597 39.89 -7.69 10.37
N GLN A 598 39.47 -7.20 11.52
CA GLN A 598 38.10 -7.41 12.05
C GLN A 598 37.78 -8.91 12.26
N LYS A 599 38.70 -9.68 12.81
CA LYS A 599 38.56 -11.14 13.02
C LYS A 599 38.76 -11.57 14.46
N THR A 600 39.52 -10.81 15.27
CA THR A 600 39.91 -11.22 16.63
C THR A 600 39.55 -10.17 17.66
N ILE A 601 38.91 -10.58 18.75
CA ILE A 601 38.42 -9.74 19.82
C ILE A 601 38.98 -10.27 21.14
N ASN A 602 39.75 -9.46 21.87
CA ASN A 602 40.15 -9.80 23.23
C ASN A 602 39.17 -9.14 24.22
N LEU A 603 38.51 -9.95 25.02
CA LEU A 603 37.63 -9.48 26.09
C LEU A 603 38.30 -9.71 27.44
N TRP A 604 38.75 -8.62 28.08
CA TRP A 604 39.43 -8.62 29.34
C TRP A 604 38.49 -8.61 30.52
N LEU A 605 38.56 -9.62 31.37
CA LEU A 605 37.62 -9.86 32.45
C LEU A 605 38.33 -10.05 33.80
N ARG A 606 37.69 -9.61 34.88
CA ARG A 606 38.08 -9.86 36.26
C ARG A 606 36.98 -10.64 36.98
N ASP A 607 37.39 -11.62 37.82
CA ASP A 607 36.46 -12.50 38.55
C ASP A 607 35.51 -11.76 39.53
N LYS A 608 35.87 -10.56 39.96
CA LYS A 608 35.11 -9.76 40.91
C LYS A 608 34.59 -8.45 40.34
N SER A 609 34.62 -8.27 39.02
CA SER A 609 34.10 -7.06 38.40
C SER A 609 32.58 -7.17 38.24
N PRO A 610 31.78 -6.18 38.67
CA PRO A 610 30.36 -6.15 38.38
C PRO A 610 30.05 -5.71 36.94
N ASN A 611 31.00 -5.09 36.25
CA ASN A 611 30.81 -4.42 34.96
C ASN A 611 31.37 -5.27 33.81
N TRP A 612 30.65 -6.32 33.41
CA TRP A 612 31.07 -7.18 32.31
C TRP A 612 29.92 -7.54 31.33
N HIS A 613 28.67 -7.30 31.71
CA HIS A 613 27.54 -7.67 30.87
C HIS A 613 27.53 -6.92 29.55
N LEU A 614 27.64 -5.59 29.56
CA LEU A 614 27.70 -4.79 28.32
C LEU A 614 28.94 -5.14 27.49
N ALA A 615 30.07 -5.41 28.11
CA ALA A 615 31.32 -5.77 27.43
C ALA A 615 31.13 -7.09 26.66
N VAL A 616 30.54 -8.11 27.28
CA VAL A 616 30.19 -9.39 26.63
C VAL A 616 29.19 -9.19 25.48
N LEU A 617 28.14 -8.41 25.68
CA LEU A 617 27.15 -8.15 24.65
C LEU A 617 27.74 -7.43 23.43
N ILE A 618 28.64 -6.47 23.64
CA ILE A 618 29.36 -5.79 22.56
C ILE A 618 30.35 -6.75 21.87
N ALA A 619 31.04 -7.59 22.62
CA ALA A 619 31.93 -8.60 22.03
C ALA A 619 31.19 -9.59 21.16
N LEU A 620 30.02 -10.07 21.60
CA LEU A 620 29.12 -10.93 20.82
C LEU A 620 28.62 -10.24 19.56
N GLN A 621 28.23 -8.97 19.67
CA GLN A 621 27.75 -8.19 18.53
C GLN A 621 28.86 -7.99 17.47
N LEU A 622 30.07 -7.68 17.91
CA LEU A 622 31.22 -7.59 17.02
C LEU A 622 31.58 -8.94 16.39
N GLN A 623 31.56 -10.01 17.20
CA GLN A 623 31.84 -11.36 16.70
C GLN A 623 30.85 -11.77 15.60
N LEU A 624 29.58 -11.47 15.78
CA LEU A 624 28.55 -11.75 14.79
C LEU A 624 28.80 -11.00 13.47
N ASN A 625 29.14 -9.70 13.55
CA ASN A 625 29.28 -8.85 12.36
C ASN A 625 30.63 -8.98 11.68
N TRP A 626 31.69 -9.38 12.43
CA TRP A 626 33.02 -9.63 11.91
C TRP A 626 33.26 -11.09 11.50
N GLU A 627 32.31 -11.99 11.83
CA GLU A 627 32.49 -13.45 11.70
C GLU A 627 33.83 -13.86 12.32
N GLY A 628 34.12 -13.29 13.49
CA GLY A 628 35.41 -13.35 14.17
C GLY A 628 35.38 -14.31 15.35
N LYS A 629 36.50 -14.33 16.07
CA LYS A 629 36.71 -15.15 17.28
C LYS A 629 36.86 -14.24 18.50
N ILE A 630 36.35 -14.71 19.65
CA ILE A 630 36.53 -14.04 20.95
C ILE A 630 37.59 -14.77 21.76
N ASN A 631 38.52 -14.05 22.31
CA ASN A 631 39.47 -14.54 23.34
C ASN A 631 39.03 -13.92 24.66
N LEU A 632 38.73 -14.75 25.65
CA LEU A 632 38.53 -14.32 27.03
C LEU A 632 39.88 -14.24 27.71
N VAL A 633 40.27 -13.06 28.16
CA VAL A 633 41.58 -12.79 28.77
C VAL A 633 41.39 -12.36 30.21
N THR A 634 42.15 -12.97 31.13
CA THR A 634 42.20 -12.54 32.52
C THR A 634 43.66 -12.58 33.05
N VAL A 635 43.93 -11.84 34.10
CA VAL A 635 45.27 -11.77 34.72
C VAL A 635 45.28 -12.44 36.10
N ALA A 636 46.13 -13.38 36.27
CA ALA A 636 46.39 -14.05 37.55
C ALA A 636 47.57 -13.36 38.25
N PRO A 637 47.39 -12.79 39.45
CA PRO A 637 48.51 -12.18 40.18
C PRO A 637 49.58 -13.19 40.59
N LYS A 638 49.20 -14.46 40.73
CA LYS A 638 50.10 -15.58 41.11
C LYS A 638 49.73 -16.85 40.35
N ASP A 639 50.67 -17.74 40.13
CA ASP A 639 50.49 -19.04 39.47
C ASP A 639 49.37 -19.88 40.11
N GLU A 640 49.21 -19.81 41.43
CA GLU A 640 48.20 -20.53 42.20
C GLU A 640 46.75 -20.16 41.79
N ASP A 641 46.52 -18.93 41.28
CA ASP A 641 45.25 -18.44 40.86
C ASP A 641 44.85 -18.89 39.45
N GLU A 642 45.76 -19.36 38.63
CA GLU A 642 45.56 -19.69 37.22
C GLU A 642 44.37 -20.69 37.01
N LYS A 643 44.39 -21.81 37.71
CA LYS A 643 43.36 -22.85 37.62
C LYS A 643 41.96 -22.33 38.06
N ARG A 644 41.93 -21.45 39.06
CA ARG A 644 40.71 -20.85 39.57
C ARG A 644 40.11 -19.90 38.55
N LEU A 645 40.93 -19.06 37.94
CA LEU A 645 40.53 -18.08 36.95
C LEU A 645 40.16 -18.74 35.62
N TYR A 646 40.82 -19.83 35.23
CA TYR A 646 40.43 -20.60 34.05
C TYR A 646 38.99 -21.16 34.20
N ARG A 647 38.68 -21.76 35.34
CA ARG A 647 37.30 -22.23 35.63
C ARG A 647 36.28 -21.08 35.71
N PHE A 648 36.70 -19.88 36.06
CA PHE A 648 35.84 -18.70 36.02
C PHE A 648 35.51 -18.36 34.59
N LEU A 649 36.45 -18.30 33.67
CA LEU A 649 36.25 -17.99 32.25
C LEU A 649 35.36 -19.07 31.61
N GLU A 650 35.60 -20.33 31.89
CA GLU A 650 34.79 -21.46 31.40
C GLU A 650 33.33 -21.34 31.84
N ARG A 651 33.08 -21.11 33.13
CA ARG A 651 31.70 -20.91 33.65
C ARG A 651 31.03 -19.69 33.04
N LEU A 652 31.74 -18.61 32.86
CA LEU A 652 31.21 -17.40 32.27
C LEU A 652 30.82 -17.63 30.79
N SER A 653 31.68 -18.33 30.05
CA SER A 653 31.42 -18.73 28.68
C SER A 653 30.11 -19.56 28.56
N ASP A 654 29.93 -20.53 29.47
CA ASP A 654 28.70 -21.35 29.51
C ASP A 654 27.46 -20.52 29.86
N GLN A 655 27.53 -19.64 30.85
CA GLN A 655 26.45 -18.79 31.30
C GLN A 655 26.01 -17.78 30.25
N THR A 656 26.96 -17.30 29.45
CA THR A 656 26.70 -16.29 28.40
C THR A 656 26.56 -16.91 27.02
N ARG A 657 26.69 -18.24 26.90
CA ARG A 657 26.60 -18.99 25.63
C ARG A 657 27.52 -18.40 24.55
N LEU A 658 28.78 -18.15 24.89
CA LEU A 658 29.73 -17.69 23.90
C LEU A 658 29.96 -18.73 22.79
N PRO A 659 30.35 -18.30 21.57
CA PRO A 659 30.62 -19.22 20.48
C PRO A 659 31.64 -20.29 20.83
N SER A 660 31.52 -21.49 20.26
CA SER A 660 32.40 -22.64 20.51
C SER A 660 33.86 -22.40 20.14
N LEU A 661 34.16 -21.38 19.32
CA LEU A 661 35.52 -20.98 18.95
C LEU A 661 36.14 -19.99 19.94
N THR A 662 35.52 -19.75 21.11
CA THR A 662 36.07 -18.87 22.15
C THR A 662 37.27 -19.53 22.82
N GLU A 663 38.39 -18.82 22.89
CA GLU A 663 39.59 -19.27 23.58
C GLU A 663 39.74 -18.60 24.94
N PHE A 664 40.36 -19.31 25.90
CA PHE A 664 40.56 -18.83 27.28
C PHE A 664 42.05 -18.62 27.55
N HIS A 665 42.41 -17.41 27.98
CA HIS A 665 43.78 -17.04 28.26
C HIS A 665 43.92 -16.48 29.69
N VAL A 666 44.64 -17.19 30.55
CA VAL A 666 45.00 -16.72 31.88
C VAL A 666 46.48 -16.33 31.87
N LEU A 667 46.76 -15.05 32.04
CA LEU A 667 48.09 -14.49 31.97
C LEU A 667 48.61 -14.25 33.40
N VAL A 668 49.73 -14.85 33.75
CA VAL A 668 50.33 -14.69 35.10
C VAL A 668 51.24 -13.49 35.14
N GLY A 669 51.07 -12.64 36.15
CA GLY A 669 51.94 -11.47 36.38
C GLY A 669 51.15 -10.17 36.60
N SER A 670 51.81 -9.04 36.32
CA SER A 670 51.17 -7.72 36.41
C SER A 670 50.28 -7.42 35.19
N PHE A 671 49.29 -6.57 35.36
CA PHE A 671 48.42 -6.14 34.25
C PHE A 671 49.21 -5.52 33.08
N ASP A 672 50.21 -4.71 33.38
CA ASP A 672 51.07 -4.08 32.37
C ASP A 672 51.86 -5.11 31.54
N GLN A 673 52.38 -6.15 32.17
CA GLN A 673 53.06 -7.26 31.49
C GLN A 673 52.04 -8.04 30.62
N ALA A 674 50.87 -8.32 31.16
CA ALA A 674 49.83 -9.04 30.46
C ALA A 674 49.36 -8.32 29.17
N LEU A 675 49.29 -6.99 29.14
CA LEU A 675 48.94 -6.20 27.94
C LEU A 675 49.91 -6.47 26.77
N THR A 676 51.19 -6.73 27.05
CA THR A 676 52.20 -6.98 26.02
C THR A 676 52.33 -8.45 25.62
N THR A 677 51.92 -9.39 26.51
CA THR A 677 52.03 -10.84 26.31
C THR A 677 50.70 -11.48 25.82
N ALA A 678 49.60 -10.73 25.88
CA ALA A 678 48.30 -11.21 25.46
C ALA A 678 48.24 -11.59 23.94
N PRO A 679 47.38 -12.48 23.54
CA PRO A 679 47.15 -12.78 22.13
C PRO A 679 46.89 -11.49 21.34
N ARG A 680 47.45 -11.39 20.15
CA ARG A 680 47.17 -10.26 19.27
C ARG A 680 45.71 -10.28 18.86
N ALA A 681 45.07 -9.13 18.94
CA ALA A 681 43.68 -8.97 18.53
C ALA A 681 43.48 -7.66 17.78
N ASP A 682 42.43 -7.62 16.95
CA ASP A 682 42.07 -6.44 16.20
C ASP A 682 41.42 -5.37 17.09
N ILE A 683 40.81 -5.82 18.19
CA ILE A 683 40.26 -4.94 19.23
C ILE A 683 40.39 -5.57 20.61
N ASN A 684 40.66 -4.74 21.61
CA ASN A 684 40.68 -5.13 23.03
C ASN A 684 39.52 -4.43 23.76
N ILE A 685 38.74 -5.16 24.53
CA ILE A 685 37.58 -4.67 25.31
C ILE A 685 37.90 -4.80 26.79
N PHE A 686 37.87 -3.68 27.51
CA PHE A 686 38.14 -3.58 28.94
C PHE A 686 36.94 -3.06 29.70
N GLY A 687 36.67 -3.61 30.88
CA GLY A 687 35.74 -3.02 31.83
C GLY A 687 36.29 -1.77 32.48
N LEU A 688 35.49 -0.72 32.63
CA LEU A 688 35.83 0.51 33.34
C LEU A 688 35.49 0.40 34.85
N GLY A 689 36.33 0.97 35.69
CA GLY A 689 35.99 1.23 37.09
C GLY A 689 35.24 2.56 37.27
N ASP A 690 34.95 2.90 38.52
CA ASP A 690 34.22 4.14 38.84
C ASP A 690 35.09 5.41 38.65
N VAL A 691 36.41 5.27 38.74
CA VAL A 691 37.36 6.36 38.50
C VAL A 691 38.06 6.14 37.16
N LEU A 692 37.99 7.16 36.29
CA LEU A 692 38.59 7.14 34.96
C LEU A 692 40.10 7.43 35.05
N ASN A 693 40.92 6.55 34.48
CA ASN A 693 42.36 6.76 34.32
C ASN A 693 42.66 7.05 32.83
N PHE A 694 42.57 8.33 32.44
CA PHE A 694 42.80 8.74 31.05
C PHE A 694 44.19 8.46 30.53
N SER A 695 45.24 8.53 31.41
CA SER A 695 46.61 8.19 31.01
C SER A 695 46.71 6.74 30.59
N MET A 696 46.22 5.80 31.43
CA MET A 696 46.18 4.38 31.12
C MET A 696 45.37 4.10 29.85
N MET A 697 44.20 4.72 29.70
CA MET A 697 43.34 4.53 28.51
C MET A 697 44.01 5.00 27.22
N ARG A 698 44.89 6.01 27.27
CA ARG A 698 45.66 6.48 26.11
C ARG A 698 46.85 5.61 25.77
N GLU A 699 47.51 5.04 26.76
CA GLU A 699 48.70 4.19 26.61
C GLU A 699 48.38 2.75 26.21
N THR A 700 47.22 2.24 26.62
CA THR A 700 46.83 0.84 26.40
C THR A 700 46.82 0.43 24.92
N PRO A 701 46.34 1.22 23.94
CA PRO A 701 46.41 0.85 22.54
C PRO A 701 47.87 0.68 22.03
N ASP A 702 48.79 1.49 22.49
CA ASP A 702 50.21 1.39 22.08
C ASP A 702 50.86 0.10 22.63
N LYS A 703 50.49 -0.33 23.86
CA LYS A 703 50.95 -1.58 24.47
C LYS A 703 50.37 -2.82 23.79
N THR A 704 49.08 -2.75 23.38
CA THR A 704 48.35 -3.87 22.72
C THR A 704 48.48 -3.86 21.20
N ILE A 705 49.02 -2.79 20.62
CA ILE A 705 49.14 -2.54 19.16
C ILE A 705 47.75 -2.69 18.46
N SER A 706 46.67 -2.27 19.12
CA SER A 706 45.31 -2.35 18.60
C SER A 706 44.41 -1.32 19.24
N SER A 707 43.23 -1.05 18.62
CA SER A 707 42.23 -0.19 19.23
C SER A 707 41.61 -0.80 20.48
N CYS A 708 41.25 0.05 21.43
CA CYS A 708 40.69 -0.36 22.71
C CYS A 708 39.34 0.24 22.97
N LEU A 709 38.39 -0.57 23.48
CA LEU A 709 37.13 -0.16 24.06
C LEU A 709 37.20 -0.23 25.58
N PHE A 710 36.70 0.81 26.22
CA PHE A 710 36.54 0.86 27.66
C PHE A 710 35.04 0.97 27.95
N ILE A 711 34.49 -0.05 28.64
CA ILE A 711 33.04 -0.23 28.77
C ILE A 711 32.63 -0.21 30.24
N LYS A 712 31.52 0.49 30.53
CA LYS A 712 30.86 0.49 31.84
C LYS A 712 29.40 0.13 31.68
N ASP A 713 28.93 -0.83 32.46
CA ASP A 713 27.54 -1.26 32.48
C ASP A 713 26.63 -0.19 33.11
N SER A 714 25.38 -0.12 32.67
CA SER A 714 24.32 0.69 33.32
C SER A 714 23.70 -0.05 34.52
N GLY A 715 23.94 -1.34 34.65
CA GLY A 715 23.27 -2.23 35.59
C GLY A 715 21.90 -2.76 35.05
N LYS A 716 21.55 -2.44 33.81
CA LYS A 716 20.31 -2.88 33.16
C LYS A 716 20.53 -3.86 32.01
N GLU A 717 21.76 -4.16 31.71
CA GLU A 717 22.17 -5.18 30.76
C GLU A 717 22.29 -6.55 31.43
N SER A 718 21.95 -7.61 30.71
CA SER A 718 22.27 -8.99 31.10
C SER A 718 22.78 -9.76 29.91
N ALA A 719 24.02 -10.27 30.04
CA ALA A 719 24.61 -11.21 29.10
C ALA A 719 24.34 -12.68 29.49
N VAL A 720 23.75 -12.92 30.63
CA VAL A 720 23.34 -14.27 31.09
C VAL A 720 22.01 -14.64 30.48
N VAL A 721 21.94 -15.83 29.86
CA VAL A 721 20.78 -16.33 29.15
C VAL A 721 20.02 -17.37 29.98
#